data_92c7ee8b053dab69a76c56cad064b2b4
#
_entry.id   92c7ee8b053dab69a76c56cad064b2b4
#
_cell.length_a   1.000
_cell.length_b   1.000
_cell.length_c   1.000
_cell.angle_alpha   90.00
_cell.angle_beta   90.00
_cell.angle_gamma   90.00
#
_symmetry.space_group_name_H-M   'P 1'
#
loop_
_entity.id
_entity.type
_entity.pdbx_description
1 polymer ?
#
loop_
_entity_poly.entity_id
_entity_poly.type
_entity_poly.pdbx_seq_one_letter_code
_entity_poly.pdbx_strand_id
1 'polypeptide(L)'
;MYKFKISYIVPVIIACLLLSCSKGAKSVLEKADDATFIIYTFDEHGSPAGSGSGFFIDKEGTGITNYHVLDKSMKAVIKLKNGKEYEIDEVLASDKEWDIVKFSILNEDQANFSYLDFSSKEIEQGDKVYNLGAPMGLEQTFADGLVSSIRSDSHGQVAQVTIPISQGSSGSPIMNESGEVVAVATYKKAHGESLNFGVFINEEKLSMMNANPFAKANRQFNNKEGFIILNIPCDQGDNLVLNAIQFKSDATIVYMSYTNLDLSMNTSKIWCPIDYGDKGFYLEDKANDRKYYVVSSSLSSNNEEYTSVPIATVCKFQVNFPAVDKNINEITVSKGGNPKWSFSDIDLNNFRKSIKIDFENYQKEYAYSTMQEEQLEQAQAIFEGILDDNPEDIQALNALGIISYVIDNNQDAIKYFTEVIENHPNSSSGYLNRSCVYKDQEDFERAIKDLSKAISIDNSEPNLYMARADIYIDSNDWEKAKADIEKALSFDNASSSIDFSMAYYYKGSCSFQMGDNNSATKDLEKALKYTSDSKMEQIILATLEKISPQYSNDSDNNSRYGSSHFKGAIGTLAITMFLSISSEGKVDGWYYYNSRGPAHKLSLTGVYRENGQIVLHEFTQEGNNTGKFDGVYNDGVYKGTFYALADSQEYNFSLDEM
;
A
#
# COMPACT_ATOMS: atom_id res chain seq x y z
N MET A 1 22.48 8.63 -82.44
CA MET A 1 22.05 7.42 -81.72
C MET A 1 22.36 7.63 -80.25
N TYR A 2 21.38 8.14 -79.52
CA TYR A 2 21.51 8.48 -78.09
C TYR A 2 21.31 7.21 -77.25
N LYS A 3 22.34 6.73 -76.56
CA LYS A 3 22.23 5.79 -75.48
C LYS A 3 21.94 6.58 -74.19
N PHE A 4 20.70 6.68 -73.78
CA PHE A 4 20.36 7.16 -72.44
C PHE A 4 20.79 6.09 -71.42
N LYS A 5 21.64 6.50 -70.47
CA LYS A 5 22.05 5.71 -69.34
C LYS A 5 20.90 5.59 -68.34
N ILE A 6 20.23 4.45 -68.31
CA ILE A 6 19.18 4.08 -67.30
C ILE A 6 19.76 3.98 -65.87
N SER A 7 21.08 4.09 -65.71
CA SER A 7 21.80 3.79 -64.45
C SER A 7 21.63 4.82 -63.31
N TYR A 8 21.01 5.98 -63.53
CA TYR A 8 20.85 7.00 -62.50
C TYR A 8 19.41 7.25 -62.04
N ILE A 9 18.42 6.65 -62.71
CA ILE A 9 17.00 6.88 -62.38
C ILE A 9 16.55 5.95 -61.28
N VAL A 10 17.05 4.70 -61.26
CA VAL A 10 16.68 3.70 -60.25
C VAL A 10 17.10 4.08 -58.81
N PRO A 11 18.35 4.57 -58.55
CA PRO A 11 18.71 5.00 -57.19
C PRO A 11 18.02 6.27 -56.73
N VAL A 12 17.63 7.17 -57.67
CA VAL A 12 16.86 8.39 -57.31
C VAL A 12 15.42 8.04 -56.95
N ILE A 13 14.80 7.09 -57.68
CA ILE A 13 13.44 6.62 -57.36
C ILE A 13 13.44 5.87 -56.02
N ILE A 14 14.44 5.01 -55.74
CA ILE A 14 14.57 4.33 -54.45
C ILE A 14 14.85 5.32 -53.35
N ALA A 15 15.70 6.34 -53.55
CA ALA A 15 15.94 7.40 -52.54
C ALA A 15 14.70 8.27 -52.30
N CYS A 16 13.89 8.56 -53.36
CA CYS A 16 12.63 9.26 -53.20
C CYS A 16 11.55 8.43 -52.49
N LEU A 17 11.51 7.11 -52.73
CA LEU A 17 10.60 6.21 -52.02
C LEU A 17 11.00 6.03 -50.54
N LEU A 18 12.28 5.95 -50.22
CA LEU A 18 12.77 5.90 -48.83
C LEU A 18 12.56 7.21 -48.07
N LEU A 19 12.73 8.35 -48.76
CA LEU A 19 12.43 9.68 -48.21
C LEU A 19 10.91 9.94 -48.08
N SER A 20 10.07 9.31 -48.91
CA SER A 20 8.62 9.37 -48.79
C SER A 20 8.08 8.59 -47.62
N CYS A 21 8.63 7.36 -47.33
CA CYS A 21 8.25 6.57 -46.18
C CYS A 21 8.61 7.27 -44.85
N SER A 22 9.77 7.92 -44.76
CA SER A 22 10.15 8.67 -43.55
C SER A 22 9.34 9.94 -43.32
N LYS A 23 8.84 10.56 -44.39
CA LYS A 23 7.93 11.75 -44.32
C LYS A 23 6.54 11.38 -43.81
N GLY A 24 6.01 10.18 -44.10
CA GLY A 24 4.71 9.74 -43.66
C GLY A 24 4.65 9.56 -42.13
N ALA A 25 5.54 8.76 -41.56
CA ALA A 25 5.58 8.51 -40.13
C ALA A 25 5.80 9.80 -39.31
N LYS A 26 6.69 10.68 -39.76
CA LYS A 26 6.92 11.98 -39.11
C LYS A 26 5.69 12.89 -39.14
N SER A 27 4.94 12.89 -40.24
CA SER A 27 3.72 13.68 -40.34
C SER A 27 2.60 13.15 -39.45
N VAL A 28 2.50 11.80 -39.25
CA VAL A 28 1.57 11.20 -38.29
C VAL A 28 1.94 11.59 -36.88
N LEU A 29 3.22 11.49 -36.53
CA LEU A 29 3.70 11.88 -35.19
C LEU A 29 3.41 13.35 -34.90
N GLU A 30 3.73 14.27 -35.84
CA GLU A 30 3.49 15.70 -35.69
C GLU A 30 2.00 16.04 -35.46
N LYS A 31 1.06 15.29 -36.05
CA LYS A 31 -0.38 15.45 -35.79
C LYS A 31 -0.80 14.92 -34.44
N ALA A 32 -0.26 13.76 -34.05
CA ALA A 32 -0.66 13.06 -32.81
C ALA A 32 -0.07 13.69 -31.55
N ASP A 33 1.11 14.26 -31.66
CA ASP A 33 1.96 14.67 -30.55
C ASP A 33 1.28 15.66 -29.57
N ASP A 34 0.59 16.65 -30.09
CA ASP A 34 -0.14 17.65 -29.31
C ASP A 34 -1.61 17.27 -29.04
N ALA A 35 -2.09 16.17 -29.63
CA ALA A 35 -3.48 15.73 -29.50
C ALA A 35 -3.62 14.56 -28.52
N THR A 36 -2.53 13.91 -28.15
CA THR A 36 -2.52 12.78 -27.22
C THR A 36 -2.01 13.19 -25.84
N PHE A 37 -2.43 12.45 -24.83
CA PHE A 37 -2.09 12.74 -23.44
C PHE A 37 -2.00 11.45 -22.62
N ILE A 38 -1.35 11.56 -21.47
CA ILE A 38 -1.33 10.54 -20.44
C ILE A 38 -2.45 10.80 -19.45
N ILE A 39 -3.10 9.75 -18.96
CA ILE A 39 -4.13 9.82 -17.93
C ILE A 39 -3.56 9.19 -16.64
N TYR A 40 -3.70 9.90 -15.54
CA TYR A 40 -3.39 9.43 -14.20
C TYR A 40 -4.68 9.35 -13.39
N THR A 41 -4.93 8.23 -12.74
CA THR A 41 -6.17 7.97 -12.00
C THR A 41 -5.89 7.80 -10.51
N PHE A 42 -6.85 8.21 -9.70
CA PHE A 42 -6.79 8.17 -8.23
C PHE A 42 -8.01 7.45 -7.67
N ASP A 43 -7.77 6.64 -6.64
CA ASP A 43 -8.81 5.92 -5.91
C ASP A 43 -9.56 6.81 -4.90
N GLU A 44 -10.45 6.22 -4.11
CA GLU A 44 -11.26 6.92 -3.11
C GLU A 44 -10.47 7.49 -1.93
N HIS A 45 -9.20 7.12 -1.78
CA HIS A 45 -8.27 7.62 -0.76
C HIS A 45 -7.34 8.70 -1.33
N GLY A 46 -7.39 8.98 -2.64
CA GLY A 46 -6.50 9.88 -3.34
C GLY A 46 -5.15 9.24 -3.71
N SER A 47 -5.01 7.93 -3.51
CA SER A 47 -3.81 7.19 -3.93
C SER A 47 -3.84 6.90 -5.43
N PRO A 48 -2.66 6.77 -6.07
CA PRO A 48 -2.57 6.31 -7.45
C PRO A 48 -3.32 5.00 -7.68
N ALA A 49 -4.14 4.95 -8.73
CA ALA A 49 -4.96 3.78 -9.08
C ALA A 49 -4.57 3.17 -10.43
N GLY A 50 -3.89 3.91 -11.29
CA GLY A 50 -3.40 3.44 -12.56
C GLY A 50 -3.17 4.57 -13.56
N SER A 51 -2.54 4.23 -14.68
CA SER A 51 -2.32 5.15 -15.78
C SER A 51 -2.82 4.58 -17.10
N GLY A 52 -3.06 5.47 -18.06
CA GLY A 52 -3.46 5.14 -19.41
C GLY A 52 -3.11 6.27 -20.37
N SER A 53 -3.54 6.12 -21.61
CA SER A 53 -3.39 7.12 -22.64
C SER A 53 -4.76 7.58 -23.13
N GLY A 54 -4.79 8.70 -23.83
CA GLY A 54 -5.98 9.20 -24.49
C GLY A 54 -5.64 10.20 -25.58
N PHE A 55 -6.66 10.67 -26.27
CA PHE A 55 -6.51 11.69 -27.31
C PHE A 55 -7.76 12.56 -27.41
N PHE A 56 -7.59 13.79 -27.85
CA PHE A 56 -8.68 14.71 -28.10
C PHE A 56 -9.30 14.48 -29.48
N ILE A 57 -10.61 14.69 -29.55
CA ILE A 57 -11.43 14.57 -30.79
C ILE A 57 -12.06 15.90 -31.22
N ASP A 58 -11.88 16.97 -30.47
CA ASP A 58 -12.28 18.32 -30.80
C ASP A 58 -11.37 19.36 -30.11
N LYS A 59 -11.48 20.60 -30.52
CA LYS A 59 -10.70 21.73 -29.97
C LYS A 59 -11.15 22.16 -28.57
N GLU A 60 -12.32 21.74 -28.13
CA GLU A 60 -12.89 22.05 -26.83
C GLU A 60 -12.29 21.16 -25.72
N GLY A 61 -11.56 20.06 -26.07
CA GLY A 61 -10.92 19.16 -25.18
C GLY A 61 -11.78 17.94 -24.79
N THR A 62 -12.67 17.53 -25.71
CA THR A 62 -13.34 16.24 -25.56
C THR A 62 -12.33 15.11 -25.80
N GLY A 63 -12.15 14.25 -24.80
CA GLY A 63 -11.19 13.16 -24.84
C GLY A 63 -11.81 11.78 -25.00
N ILE A 64 -11.03 10.86 -25.58
CA ILE A 64 -11.33 9.42 -25.69
C ILE A 64 -10.24 8.63 -24.97
N THR A 65 -10.66 7.57 -24.26
CA THR A 65 -9.78 6.55 -23.67
C THR A 65 -10.52 5.21 -23.53
N ASN A 66 -9.87 4.19 -22.98
CA ASN A 66 -10.55 2.95 -22.63
C ASN A 66 -11.39 3.10 -21.35
N TYR A 67 -12.49 2.32 -21.27
CA TYR A 67 -13.37 2.28 -20.11
C TYR A 67 -12.61 1.82 -18.86
N HIS A 68 -11.79 0.75 -18.96
CA HIS A 68 -11.05 0.20 -17.82
C HIS A 68 -10.02 1.18 -17.25
N VAL A 69 -9.53 2.16 -18.02
CA VAL A 69 -8.59 3.18 -17.51
C VAL A 69 -9.26 4.06 -16.46
N LEU A 70 -10.54 4.39 -16.66
CA LEU A 70 -11.29 5.22 -15.74
C LEU A 70 -12.17 4.40 -14.78
N ASP A 71 -12.29 3.06 -14.96
CA ASP A 71 -13.10 2.23 -14.08
C ASP A 71 -12.53 2.24 -12.64
N LYS A 72 -13.43 2.39 -11.66
CA LYS A 72 -13.10 2.48 -10.21
C LYS A 72 -12.26 3.70 -9.79
N SER A 73 -11.84 4.57 -10.71
CA SER A 73 -11.16 5.82 -10.31
C SER A 73 -12.15 6.82 -9.74
N MET A 74 -11.77 7.54 -8.68
CA MET A 74 -12.56 8.64 -8.13
C MET A 74 -12.25 9.96 -8.82
N LYS A 75 -10.99 10.18 -9.16
CA LYS A 75 -10.48 11.32 -9.91
C LYS A 75 -9.51 10.86 -11.00
N ALA A 76 -9.41 11.67 -12.05
CA ALA A 76 -8.43 11.47 -13.10
C ALA A 76 -7.92 12.82 -13.62
N VAL A 77 -6.65 12.85 -14.00
CA VAL A 77 -5.97 14.01 -14.55
C VAL A 77 -5.28 13.60 -15.83
N ILE A 78 -5.39 14.42 -16.86
CA ILE A 78 -4.62 14.27 -18.09
C ILE A 78 -3.37 15.16 -18.04
N LYS A 79 -2.25 14.67 -18.55
CA LYS A 79 -1.02 15.43 -18.77
C LYS A 79 -0.69 15.48 -20.25
N LEU A 80 -0.57 16.70 -20.76
CA LEU A 80 -0.13 16.96 -22.12
C LEU A 80 1.40 16.90 -22.22
N LYS A 81 1.92 16.71 -23.42
CA LYS A 81 3.37 16.73 -23.70
C LYS A 81 4.07 18.00 -23.21
N ASN A 82 3.42 19.15 -23.27
CA ASN A 82 3.97 20.42 -22.78
C ASN A 82 3.96 20.56 -21.24
N GLY A 83 3.59 19.49 -20.52
CA GLY A 83 3.51 19.44 -19.06
C GLY A 83 2.26 20.06 -18.46
N LYS A 84 1.33 20.61 -19.27
CA LYS A 84 0.05 21.13 -18.78
C LYS A 84 -0.87 19.98 -18.36
N GLU A 85 -1.58 20.19 -17.26
CA GLU A 85 -2.48 19.22 -16.65
C GLU A 85 -3.92 19.76 -16.64
N TYR A 86 -4.89 18.86 -16.86
CA TYR A 86 -6.31 19.15 -16.77
C TYR A 86 -7.04 18.01 -16.05
N GLU A 87 -7.92 18.35 -15.12
CA GLU A 87 -8.81 17.37 -14.52
C GLU A 87 -9.87 16.90 -15.51
N ILE A 88 -10.19 15.60 -15.49
CA ILE A 88 -11.36 15.07 -16.17
C ILE A 88 -12.60 15.49 -15.38
N ASP A 89 -13.53 16.18 -16.05
CA ASP A 89 -14.73 16.75 -15.43
C ASP A 89 -15.91 15.77 -15.43
N GLU A 90 -16.31 15.32 -16.61
CA GLU A 90 -17.50 14.48 -16.77
C GLU A 90 -17.28 13.38 -17.81
N VAL A 91 -17.82 12.19 -17.53
CA VAL A 91 -17.96 11.13 -18.52
C VAL A 91 -19.19 11.43 -19.38
N LEU A 92 -18.96 11.82 -20.61
CA LEU A 92 -20.01 12.19 -21.57
C LEU A 92 -20.73 10.97 -22.15
N ALA A 93 -19.98 9.88 -22.41
CA ALA A 93 -20.49 8.61 -22.87
C ALA A 93 -19.51 7.49 -22.53
N SER A 94 -20.01 6.29 -22.28
CA SER A 94 -19.17 5.13 -22.05
C SER A 94 -19.81 3.86 -22.57
N ASP A 95 -18.98 2.93 -23.01
CA ASP A 95 -19.37 1.57 -23.38
C ASP A 95 -18.36 0.59 -22.79
N LYS A 96 -18.81 -0.19 -21.82
CA LYS A 96 -17.97 -1.18 -21.12
C LYS A 96 -17.65 -2.38 -22.00
N GLU A 97 -18.55 -2.76 -22.90
CA GLU A 97 -18.35 -3.91 -23.80
C GLU A 97 -17.33 -3.55 -24.89
N TRP A 98 -17.37 -2.34 -25.40
CA TRP A 98 -16.39 -1.83 -26.37
C TRP A 98 -15.14 -1.27 -25.69
N ASP A 99 -15.13 -1.20 -24.38
CA ASP A 99 -14.01 -0.67 -23.59
C ASP A 99 -13.62 0.76 -24.01
N ILE A 100 -14.61 1.64 -24.24
CA ILE A 100 -14.41 3.04 -24.68
C ILE A 100 -15.15 4.00 -23.77
N VAL A 101 -14.50 5.12 -23.46
CA VAL A 101 -15.07 6.26 -22.73
C VAL A 101 -14.80 7.55 -23.50
N LYS A 102 -15.83 8.40 -23.59
CA LYS A 102 -15.76 9.79 -24.01
C LYS A 102 -15.97 10.69 -22.80
N PHE A 103 -15.12 11.68 -22.60
CA PHE A 103 -15.15 12.56 -21.43
C PHE A 103 -14.84 14.01 -21.78
N SER A 104 -15.20 14.94 -20.88
CA SER A 104 -14.78 16.35 -20.89
C SER A 104 -13.70 16.61 -19.84
N ILE A 105 -12.97 17.70 -20.00
CA ILE A 105 -11.99 18.19 -19.04
C ILE A 105 -12.41 19.56 -18.49
N LEU A 106 -11.90 19.90 -17.30
CA LEU A 106 -12.03 21.25 -16.73
C LEU A 106 -11.10 22.20 -17.50
N ASN A 107 -11.66 22.92 -18.48
CA ASN A 107 -10.95 23.87 -19.33
C ASN A 107 -11.22 25.30 -18.88
N GLU A 108 -10.80 25.68 -17.66
CA GLU A 108 -11.05 27.01 -17.09
C GLU A 108 -10.33 28.13 -17.83
N ASP A 109 -9.19 27.84 -18.44
CA ASP A 109 -8.38 28.78 -19.21
C ASP A 109 -8.86 28.95 -20.66
N GLN A 110 -9.95 28.28 -21.06
CA GLN A 110 -10.54 28.30 -22.39
C GLN A 110 -9.51 28.01 -23.50
N ALA A 111 -8.58 27.10 -23.23
CA ALA A 111 -7.57 26.65 -24.17
C ALA A 111 -8.22 25.93 -25.37
N ASN A 112 -7.61 26.08 -26.55
CA ASN A 112 -7.93 25.26 -27.72
C ASN A 112 -6.90 24.12 -27.80
N PHE A 113 -7.38 22.94 -28.10
CA PHE A 113 -6.57 21.72 -28.16
C PHE A 113 -6.38 21.26 -29.60
N SER A 114 -5.21 20.70 -29.90
CA SER A 114 -5.03 19.87 -31.09
C SER A 114 -5.86 18.58 -30.90
N TYR A 115 -6.42 18.09 -31.99
CA TYR A 115 -7.28 16.89 -31.97
C TYR A 115 -7.04 16.01 -33.19
N LEU A 116 -7.54 14.78 -33.13
CA LEU A 116 -7.45 13.80 -34.20
C LEU A 116 -8.82 13.55 -34.81
N ASP A 117 -8.85 13.51 -36.15
CA ASP A 117 -10.02 13.11 -36.91
C ASP A 117 -10.14 11.58 -37.00
N PHE A 118 -11.37 11.09 -37.15
CA PHE A 118 -11.59 9.65 -37.41
C PHE A 118 -11.50 9.35 -38.90
N SER A 119 -10.93 8.17 -39.21
CA SER A 119 -10.89 7.72 -40.59
C SER A 119 -12.28 7.36 -41.10
N SER A 120 -12.61 7.85 -42.31
CA SER A 120 -13.79 7.44 -43.04
C SER A 120 -13.58 6.11 -43.81
N LYS A 121 -12.35 5.61 -43.87
CA LYS A 121 -11.99 4.37 -44.54
C LYS A 121 -11.85 3.25 -43.53
N GLU A 122 -12.43 2.09 -43.85
CA GLU A 122 -12.14 0.86 -43.12
C GLU A 122 -10.70 0.44 -43.36
N ILE A 123 -10.06 -0.10 -42.32
CA ILE A 123 -8.72 -0.71 -42.46
C ILE A 123 -8.85 -2.19 -42.77
N GLU A 124 -7.86 -2.70 -43.49
CA GLU A 124 -7.78 -4.08 -43.92
C GLU A 124 -6.56 -4.76 -43.31
N GLN A 125 -6.56 -6.10 -43.33
CA GLN A 125 -5.40 -6.88 -42.93
C GLN A 125 -4.21 -6.56 -43.86
N GLY A 126 -3.07 -6.22 -43.26
CA GLY A 126 -1.86 -5.81 -43.96
C GLY A 126 -1.66 -4.28 -44.00
N ASP A 127 -2.67 -3.48 -43.63
CA ASP A 127 -2.53 -2.04 -43.56
C ASP A 127 -1.53 -1.60 -42.50
N LYS A 128 -0.75 -0.58 -42.82
CA LYS A 128 0.19 0.04 -41.91
C LYS A 128 -0.54 0.96 -40.93
N VAL A 129 -0.19 0.82 -39.66
CA VAL A 129 -0.78 1.59 -38.56
C VAL A 129 0.30 2.12 -37.62
N TYR A 130 -0.04 3.20 -36.92
CA TYR A 130 0.82 3.92 -35.99
C TYR A 130 0.10 4.09 -34.65
N ASN A 131 0.87 4.13 -33.59
CA ASN A 131 0.37 4.39 -32.23
C ASN A 131 1.27 5.40 -31.53
N LEU A 132 0.67 6.30 -30.74
CA LEU A 132 1.38 7.14 -29.79
C LEU A 132 0.74 6.97 -28.42
N GLY A 133 1.40 6.24 -27.55
CA GLY A 133 0.93 5.93 -26.20
C GLY A 133 2.03 6.11 -25.16
N ALA A 134 1.66 6.04 -23.89
CA ALA A 134 2.58 6.17 -22.77
C ALA A 134 2.74 4.83 -22.04
N PRO A 135 3.68 3.96 -22.48
CA PRO A 135 3.94 2.70 -21.80
C PRO A 135 4.23 2.92 -20.32
N MET A 136 3.49 2.22 -19.44
CA MET A 136 3.67 2.28 -17.98
C MET A 136 3.60 3.70 -17.36
N GLY A 137 2.94 4.67 -18.05
CA GLY A 137 2.88 6.05 -17.62
C GLY A 137 4.16 6.85 -17.82
N LEU A 138 5.14 6.27 -18.52
CA LEU A 138 6.38 6.91 -18.93
C LEU A 138 6.13 7.89 -20.09
N GLU A 139 7.20 8.47 -20.64
CA GLU A 139 7.08 9.36 -21.80
C GLU A 139 6.34 8.73 -22.99
N GLN A 140 5.63 9.54 -23.77
CA GLN A 140 4.91 9.08 -24.94
C GLN A 140 5.86 8.42 -25.95
N THR A 141 5.56 7.20 -26.30
CA THR A 141 6.33 6.38 -27.26
C THR A 141 5.56 6.22 -28.55
N PHE A 142 6.20 6.59 -29.67
CA PHE A 142 5.68 6.40 -31.01
C PHE A 142 6.12 5.05 -31.57
N ALA A 143 5.17 4.25 -32.01
CA ALA A 143 5.42 2.93 -32.58
C ALA A 143 4.61 2.73 -33.87
N ASP A 144 5.11 1.87 -34.78
CA ASP A 144 4.40 1.49 -35.99
C ASP A 144 4.34 -0.05 -36.15
N GLY A 145 3.39 -0.50 -36.94
CA GLY A 145 3.17 -1.91 -37.19
C GLY A 145 2.13 -2.12 -38.29
N LEU A 146 1.61 -3.33 -38.36
CA LEU A 146 0.60 -3.74 -39.34
C LEU A 146 -0.63 -4.29 -38.63
N VAL A 147 -1.78 -4.19 -39.31
CA VAL A 147 -2.97 -4.96 -38.95
C VAL A 147 -2.74 -6.42 -39.31
N SER A 148 -2.56 -7.27 -38.31
CA SER A 148 -2.28 -8.71 -38.51
C SER A 148 -3.55 -9.53 -38.69
N SER A 149 -4.69 -9.10 -38.13
CA SER A 149 -5.99 -9.76 -38.29
C SER A 149 -7.12 -8.81 -37.88
N ILE A 150 -8.28 -8.96 -38.50
CA ILE A 150 -9.52 -8.33 -38.09
C ILE A 150 -10.46 -9.43 -37.57
N ARG A 151 -10.97 -9.26 -36.37
CA ARG A 151 -11.89 -10.21 -35.72
C ARG A 151 -13.19 -9.52 -35.39
N SER A 152 -14.29 -10.24 -35.56
CA SER A 152 -15.62 -9.79 -35.11
C SER A 152 -16.07 -10.73 -33.99
N ASP A 153 -16.42 -10.15 -32.86
CA ASP A 153 -17.03 -10.87 -31.74
C ASP A 153 -18.38 -10.22 -31.36
N SER A 154 -18.99 -10.67 -30.27
CA SER A 154 -20.24 -10.09 -29.76
C SER A 154 -20.13 -8.61 -29.38
N HIS A 155 -18.91 -8.08 -29.24
CA HIS A 155 -18.60 -6.73 -28.80
C HIS A 155 -18.20 -5.81 -29.97
N GLY A 156 -18.22 -6.31 -31.21
CA GLY A 156 -17.91 -5.58 -32.43
C GLY A 156 -16.62 -6.04 -33.13
N GLN A 157 -16.01 -5.15 -33.91
CA GLN A 157 -14.76 -5.44 -34.61
C GLN A 157 -13.56 -4.99 -33.79
N VAL A 158 -12.55 -5.87 -33.73
CA VAL A 158 -11.24 -5.58 -33.13
C VAL A 158 -10.14 -5.91 -34.12
N ALA A 159 -9.16 -5.01 -34.22
CA ALA A 159 -7.94 -5.25 -34.99
C ALA A 159 -6.86 -5.85 -34.09
N GLN A 160 -6.29 -6.98 -34.45
CA GLN A 160 -5.04 -7.44 -33.91
C GLN A 160 -3.91 -6.73 -34.65
N VAL A 161 -2.99 -6.11 -33.92
CA VAL A 161 -1.90 -5.31 -34.50
C VAL A 161 -0.54 -5.84 -34.05
N THR A 162 0.50 -5.59 -34.86
CA THR A 162 1.89 -5.92 -34.50
C THR A 162 2.60 -4.81 -33.75
N ILE A 163 1.94 -3.67 -33.52
CA ILE A 163 2.48 -2.58 -32.70
C ILE A 163 2.66 -3.10 -31.28
N PRO A 164 3.81 -2.86 -30.63
CA PRO A 164 3.99 -3.18 -29.21
C PRO A 164 3.07 -2.29 -28.36
N ILE A 165 2.04 -2.90 -27.78
CA ILE A 165 1.11 -2.25 -26.83
C ILE A 165 1.39 -2.85 -25.45
N SER A 166 1.76 -2.01 -24.51
CA SER A 166 1.98 -2.39 -23.10
C SER A 166 0.97 -1.70 -22.19
N GLN A 167 0.97 -2.07 -20.93
CA GLN A 167 0.18 -1.37 -19.92
C GLN A 167 0.55 0.11 -19.89
N GLY A 168 -0.46 1.00 -19.77
CA GLY A 168 -0.30 2.45 -19.91
C GLY A 168 -0.53 2.95 -21.34
N SER A 169 -0.31 2.15 -22.38
CA SER A 169 -0.69 2.49 -23.75
C SER A 169 -2.20 2.32 -24.01
N SER A 170 -2.95 1.71 -23.11
CA SER A 170 -4.42 1.57 -23.20
C SER A 170 -5.08 2.93 -23.35
N GLY A 171 -5.97 3.06 -24.34
CA GLY A 171 -6.67 4.31 -24.65
C GLY A 171 -5.97 5.20 -25.70
N SER A 172 -4.74 4.88 -26.12
CA SER A 172 -4.03 5.62 -27.15
C SER A 172 -4.64 5.40 -28.56
N PRO A 173 -4.50 6.37 -29.47
CA PRO A 173 -5.02 6.24 -30.82
C PRO A 173 -4.18 5.27 -31.66
N ILE A 174 -4.85 4.38 -32.40
CA ILE A 174 -4.25 3.67 -33.53
C ILE A 174 -4.66 4.42 -34.79
N MET A 175 -3.68 4.86 -35.57
CA MET A 175 -3.87 5.76 -36.71
C MET A 175 -3.42 5.11 -38.01
N ASN A 176 -4.07 5.51 -39.12
CA ASN A 176 -3.65 5.18 -40.47
C ASN A 176 -2.46 6.05 -40.93
N GLU A 177 -1.98 5.84 -42.16
CA GLU A 177 -0.89 6.63 -42.77
C GLU A 177 -1.22 8.13 -42.97
N SER A 178 -2.48 8.52 -42.90
CA SER A 178 -2.93 9.92 -42.95
C SER A 178 -2.95 10.57 -41.54
N GLY A 179 -2.73 9.83 -40.50
CA GLY A 179 -2.84 10.28 -39.10
C GLY A 179 -4.30 10.41 -38.63
N GLU A 180 -5.23 9.67 -39.26
CA GLU A 180 -6.63 9.58 -38.83
C GLU A 180 -6.81 8.34 -37.93
N VAL A 181 -7.61 8.50 -36.88
CA VAL A 181 -7.87 7.42 -35.90
C VAL A 181 -8.75 6.34 -36.54
N VAL A 182 -8.31 5.07 -36.42
CA VAL A 182 -9.02 3.89 -36.86
C VAL A 182 -9.44 2.97 -35.72
N ALA A 183 -8.70 3.01 -34.61
CA ALA A 183 -9.02 2.22 -33.43
C ALA A 183 -8.43 2.86 -32.17
N VAL A 184 -8.89 2.39 -31.01
CA VAL A 184 -8.33 2.71 -29.70
C VAL A 184 -7.54 1.50 -29.21
N ALA A 185 -6.27 1.68 -28.85
CA ALA A 185 -5.41 0.62 -28.36
C ALA A 185 -5.95 0.05 -27.05
N THR A 186 -5.99 -1.26 -26.94
CA THR A 186 -6.34 -1.97 -25.71
C THR A 186 -5.41 -3.17 -25.50
N TYR A 187 -4.91 -3.30 -24.28
CA TYR A 187 -4.05 -4.44 -23.91
C TYR A 187 -4.90 -5.56 -23.34
N LYS A 188 -4.80 -6.77 -23.90
CA LYS A 188 -5.47 -7.96 -23.36
C LYS A 188 -4.48 -9.10 -23.17
N LYS A 189 -4.41 -9.63 -21.96
CA LYS A 189 -3.67 -10.85 -21.64
C LYS A 189 -4.57 -12.05 -21.91
N ALA A 190 -4.28 -12.85 -22.93
CA ALA A 190 -5.05 -14.04 -23.26
C ALA A 190 -4.15 -15.29 -23.11
N HIS A 191 -4.51 -16.19 -22.20
CA HIS A 191 -3.86 -17.51 -22.02
C HIS A 191 -2.33 -17.47 -21.85
N GLY A 192 -1.80 -16.43 -21.18
CA GLY A 192 -0.37 -16.30 -20.92
C GLY A 192 0.44 -15.63 -22.02
N GLU A 193 -0.17 -15.26 -23.16
CA GLU A 193 0.45 -14.48 -24.23
C GLU A 193 -0.12 -13.05 -24.25
N SER A 194 0.75 -12.06 -24.42
CA SER A 194 0.36 -10.66 -24.62
C SER A 194 -0.03 -10.45 -26.07
N LEU A 195 -1.31 -10.21 -26.33
CA LEU A 195 -1.82 -9.90 -27.66
C LEU A 195 -2.25 -8.45 -27.73
N ASN A 196 -1.80 -7.73 -28.77
CA ASN A 196 -2.04 -6.33 -28.98
C ASN A 196 -3.27 -6.15 -29.85
N PHE A 197 -4.27 -5.43 -29.32
CA PHE A 197 -5.54 -5.17 -29.99
C PHE A 197 -5.86 -3.69 -30.07
N GLY A 198 -6.63 -3.33 -31.10
CA GLY A 198 -7.32 -2.04 -31.18
C GLY A 198 -8.81 -2.26 -31.37
N VAL A 199 -9.61 -1.55 -30.57
CA VAL A 199 -11.07 -1.51 -30.72
C VAL A 199 -11.41 -0.47 -31.77
N PHE A 200 -12.07 -0.89 -32.85
CA PHE A 200 -12.48 0.03 -33.92
C PHE A 200 -13.39 1.14 -33.40
N ILE A 201 -13.11 2.35 -33.84
CA ILE A 201 -13.89 3.54 -33.49
C ILE A 201 -14.05 4.44 -34.71
N ASN A 202 -15.24 5.01 -34.88
CA ASN A 202 -15.56 6.02 -35.86
C ASN A 202 -16.67 6.93 -35.33
N GLU A 203 -17.05 7.96 -36.11
CA GLU A 203 -18.09 8.91 -35.72
C GLU A 203 -19.47 8.24 -35.51
N GLU A 204 -19.80 7.21 -36.29
CA GLU A 204 -21.05 6.46 -36.18
C GLU A 204 -21.12 5.75 -34.82
N LYS A 205 -20.05 5.04 -34.44
CA LYS A 205 -19.94 4.32 -33.16
C LYS A 205 -20.02 5.28 -31.98
N LEU A 206 -19.36 6.43 -32.06
CA LEU A 206 -19.48 7.48 -31.03
C LEU A 206 -20.89 8.05 -30.94
N SER A 207 -21.57 8.20 -32.07
CA SER A 207 -22.97 8.65 -32.09
C SER A 207 -23.90 7.62 -31.43
N MET A 208 -23.67 6.33 -31.67
CA MET A 208 -24.40 5.24 -31.01
C MET A 208 -24.19 5.23 -29.49
N MET A 209 -22.97 5.46 -29.01
CA MET A 209 -22.67 5.60 -27.59
C MET A 209 -23.43 6.77 -26.96
N ASN A 210 -23.47 7.91 -27.61
CA ASN A 210 -24.20 9.10 -27.13
C ASN A 210 -25.72 8.85 -27.04
N ALA A 211 -26.27 7.98 -27.89
CA ALA A 211 -27.71 7.65 -27.94
C ALA A 211 -28.15 6.61 -26.89
N ASN A 212 -27.21 5.93 -26.25
CA ASN A 212 -27.50 4.92 -25.23
C ASN A 212 -27.80 5.58 -23.88
N PRO A 213 -29.06 5.58 -23.38
CA PRO A 213 -29.41 6.20 -22.11
C PRO A 213 -28.78 5.49 -20.88
N PHE A 214 -28.28 4.26 -21.05
CA PHE A 214 -27.51 3.53 -20.03
C PHE A 214 -26.01 3.88 -20.07
N ALA A 215 -25.51 4.46 -21.17
CA ALA A 215 -24.16 4.97 -21.25
C ALA A 215 -23.94 6.27 -20.47
N LYS A 216 -25.00 7.00 -20.16
CA LYS A 216 -25.00 8.06 -19.14
C LYS A 216 -25.09 7.44 -17.74
N ALA A 217 -24.20 6.53 -17.41
CA ALA A 217 -23.93 6.26 -16.01
C ALA A 217 -23.39 7.57 -15.42
N ASN A 218 -24.19 8.21 -14.56
CA ASN A 218 -23.90 9.37 -13.74
C ASN A 218 -22.58 9.22 -12.96
N ARG A 219 -21.47 9.07 -13.64
CA ARG A 219 -20.15 9.27 -13.12
C ARG A 219 -19.72 10.70 -13.43
N GLN A 220 -20.30 11.64 -12.73
CA GLN A 220 -19.49 12.76 -12.31
C GLN A 220 -18.32 12.14 -11.55
N PHE A 221 -17.10 12.42 -11.99
CA PHE A 221 -15.93 12.24 -11.13
C PHE A 221 -16.24 13.09 -9.90
N ASN A 222 -16.78 12.43 -8.89
CA ASN A 222 -17.42 13.09 -7.77
C ASN A 222 -16.34 13.89 -7.06
N ASN A 223 -16.35 15.19 -7.26
CA ASN A 223 -15.75 16.10 -6.31
C ASN A 223 -16.48 15.86 -4.98
N LYS A 224 -15.98 14.92 -4.16
CA LYS A 224 -16.39 14.85 -2.75
C LYS A 224 -16.11 16.24 -2.20
N GLU A 225 -17.15 16.97 -1.81
CA GLU A 225 -17.01 18.34 -1.33
C GLU A 225 -15.86 18.41 -0.31
N GLY A 226 -14.92 19.34 -0.52
CA GLY A 226 -13.77 19.52 0.32
C GLY A 226 -12.67 18.47 0.21
N PHE A 227 -12.66 17.61 -0.81
CA PHE A 227 -11.61 16.61 -1.03
C PHE A 227 -10.45 17.20 -1.85
N ILE A 228 -9.24 17.13 -1.31
CA ILE A 228 -8.02 17.67 -1.91
C ILE A 228 -7.00 16.53 -2.00
N ILE A 229 -6.52 16.23 -3.21
CA ILE A 229 -5.42 15.28 -3.44
C ILE A 229 -4.10 16.00 -3.20
N LEU A 230 -3.19 15.37 -2.48
CA LEU A 230 -1.92 15.93 -2.04
C LEU A 230 -0.72 15.12 -2.53
N ASN A 231 -0.70 13.81 -2.27
CA ASN A 231 0.41 12.89 -2.58
C ASN A 231 1.78 13.43 -2.15
N ILE A 232 1.90 13.81 -0.89
CA ILE A 232 3.10 14.39 -0.31
C ILE A 232 3.81 13.33 0.53
N PRO A 233 5.12 13.04 0.27
CA PRO A 233 5.91 12.18 1.16
C PRO A 233 6.12 12.86 2.52
N CYS A 234 6.36 12.07 3.57
CA CYS A 234 6.64 12.60 4.90
C CYS A 234 7.98 13.35 4.96
N ASP A 235 8.16 14.20 5.97
CA ASP A 235 9.32 15.10 6.11
C ASP A 235 10.66 14.37 6.15
N GLN A 236 10.70 13.16 6.75
CA GLN A 236 11.88 12.32 6.81
C GLN A 236 11.49 10.85 6.73
N GLY A 237 11.83 10.22 5.63
CA GLY A 237 11.55 8.81 5.39
C GLY A 237 10.80 8.62 4.08
N ASP A 238 10.81 7.38 3.61
CA ASP A 238 10.38 7.07 2.25
C ASP A 238 9.10 6.24 2.21
N ASN A 239 8.52 5.94 3.39
CA ASN A 239 7.55 4.86 3.52
C ASN A 239 6.12 5.35 3.79
N LEU A 240 5.93 6.64 4.08
CA LEU A 240 4.63 7.21 4.41
C LEU A 240 4.31 8.39 3.50
N VAL A 241 3.14 8.35 2.88
CA VAL A 241 2.62 9.39 1.98
C VAL A 241 1.27 9.88 2.50
N LEU A 242 1.08 11.20 2.48
CA LEU A 242 -0.20 11.85 2.70
C LEU A 242 -0.90 12.00 1.35
N ASN A 243 -1.88 11.13 1.08
CA ASN A 243 -2.51 11.04 -0.23
C ASN A 243 -3.58 12.12 -0.44
N ALA A 244 -4.43 12.35 0.55
CA ALA A 244 -5.49 13.34 0.44
C ALA A 244 -5.98 13.85 1.80
N ILE A 245 -6.68 14.98 1.77
CA ILE A 245 -7.44 15.50 2.89
C ILE A 245 -8.88 15.80 2.46
N GLN A 246 -9.86 15.50 3.31
CA GLN A 246 -11.26 15.81 3.08
C GLN A 246 -11.84 16.63 4.24
N PHE A 247 -12.34 17.82 3.95
CA PHE A 247 -13.04 18.68 4.89
C PHE A 247 -14.54 18.40 4.80
N LYS A 248 -15.11 17.80 5.87
CA LYS A 248 -16.55 17.60 6.04
C LYS A 248 -17.10 18.57 7.07
N SER A 249 -18.43 18.69 7.14
CA SER A 249 -19.10 19.56 8.11
C SER A 249 -18.88 19.13 9.56
N ASP A 250 -18.63 17.87 9.82
CA ASP A 250 -18.50 17.24 11.14
C ASP A 250 -17.12 16.67 11.44
N ALA A 251 -16.26 16.52 10.44
CA ALA A 251 -14.92 15.95 10.58
C ALA A 251 -13.96 16.43 9.49
N THR A 252 -12.68 16.30 9.77
CA THR A 252 -11.62 16.38 8.76
C THR A 252 -10.93 15.02 8.66
N ILE A 253 -10.87 14.44 7.47
CA ILE A 253 -10.30 13.12 7.23
C ILE A 253 -8.99 13.28 6.46
N VAL A 254 -7.93 12.67 6.96
CA VAL A 254 -6.62 12.61 6.31
C VAL A 254 -6.39 11.17 5.85
N TYR A 255 -6.14 10.99 4.56
CA TYR A 255 -5.87 9.70 3.93
C TYR A 255 -4.37 9.55 3.72
N MET A 256 -3.84 8.41 4.11
CA MET A 256 -2.40 8.11 4.05
C MET A 256 -2.15 6.69 3.55
N SER A 257 -0.96 6.46 3.00
CA SER A 257 -0.43 5.14 2.66
C SER A 257 0.94 4.93 3.30
N TYR A 258 1.16 3.74 3.82
CA TYR A 258 2.44 3.29 4.36
C TYR A 258 2.92 2.06 3.60
N THR A 259 4.16 2.08 3.10
CA THR A 259 4.80 0.97 2.40
C THR A 259 5.87 0.35 3.29
N ASN A 260 5.84 -0.98 3.49
CA ASN A 260 6.91 -1.66 4.21
C ASN A 260 8.07 -2.00 3.27
N LEU A 261 9.17 -1.28 3.41
CA LEU A 261 10.43 -1.47 2.66
C LEU A 261 11.58 -2.00 3.55
N ASP A 262 11.27 -2.49 4.75
CA ASP A 262 12.25 -2.99 5.72
C ASP A 262 12.37 -4.53 5.63
N LEU A 263 13.45 -5.02 5.04
CA LEU A 263 13.75 -6.45 4.90
C LEU A 263 14.04 -7.14 6.25
N SER A 264 14.43 -6.39 7.27
CA SER A 264 14.70 -6.98 8.60
C SER A 264 13.45 -7.45 9.30
N MET A 265 12.27 -7.03 8.81
CA MET A 265 10.97 -7.36 9.37
C MET A 265 10.05 -7.91 8.29
N ASN A 266 9.74 -9.22 8.34
CA ASN A 266 8.75 -9.82 7.44
C ASN A 266 7.41 -9.05 7.46
N THR A 267 7.15 -8.30 8.53
CA THR A 267 5.91 -7.56 8.73
C THR A 267 6.17 -6.34 9.61
N SER A 268 5.95 -5.15 9.10
CA SER A 268 5.92 -3.92 9.92
C SER A 268 4.60 -3.81 10.67
N LYS A 269 4.67 -3.31 11.90
CA LYS A 269 3.51 -3.07 12.76
C LYS A 269 3.22 -1.58 12.80
N ILE A 270 2.04 -1.18 12.37
CA ILE A 270 1.61 0.22 12.41
C ILE A 270 0.31 0.37 13.20
N TRP A 271 0.19 1.47 13.93
CA TRP A 271 -1.02 1.82 14.70
C TRP A 271 -1.16 3.33 14.84
N CYS A 272 -2.37 3.77 15.14
CA CYS A 272 -2.68 5.17 15.38
C CYS A 272 -3.15 5.37 16.82
N PRO A 273 -2.29 5.83 17.74
CA PRO A 273 -2.70 6.06 19.13
C PRO A 273 -3.75 7.17 19.20
N ILE A 274 -4.90 6.87 19.82
CA ILE A 274 -5.99 7.79 20.12
C ILE A 274 -5.86 8.18 21.60
N ASP A 275 -6.20 9.42 21.97
CA ASP A 275 -6.15 9.97 23.35
C ASP A 275 -4.73 10.15 23.95
N TYR A 276 -3.68 10.14 23.13
CA TYR A 276 -2.30 10.34 23.59
C TYR A 276 -1.85 11.83 23.53
N GLY A 277 -2.75 12.77 23.27
CA GLY A 277 -2.43 14.19 23.16
C GLY A 277 -1.31 14.44 22.13
N ASP A 278 -0.29 15.20 22.52
CA ASP A 278 0.84 15.54 21.64
C ASP A 278 1.68 14.34 21.18
N LYS A 279 1.51 13.15 21.75
CA LYS A 279 2.19 11.91 21.31
C LYS A 279 1.43 11.16 20.22
N GLY A 280 0.13 11.44 20.03
CA GLY A 280 -0.69 10.89 18.95
C GLY A 280 -0.59 11.69 17.66
N PHE A 281 -1.45 11.37 16.70
CA PHE A 281 -1.62 12.22 15.52
C PHE A 281 -2.34 13.51 15.87
N TYR A 282 -1.85 14.62 15.31
CA TYR A 282 -2.54 15.89 15.34
C TYR A 282 -2.44 16.61 14.00
N LEU A 283 -3.44 17.42 13.69
CA LEU A 283 -3.45 18.40 12.62
C LEU A 283 -3.26 19.78 13.26
N GLU A 284 -2.32 20.56 12.78
CA GLU A 284 -2.00 21.88 13.31
C GLU A 284 -2.35 22.97 12.30
N ASP A 285 -3.10 23.95 12.75
CA ASP A 285 -3.35 25.23 12.08
C ASP A 285 -2.40 26.26 12.68
N LYS A 286 -1.24 26.43 12.05
CA LYS A 286 -0.22 27.38 12.55
C LYS A 286 -0.68 28.83 12.53
N ALA A 287 -1.53 29.21 11.57
CA ALA A 287 -2.02 30.58 11.44
C ALA A 287 -2.87 31.00 12.66
N ASN A 288 -3.56 30.05 13.28
CA ASN A 288 -4.43 30.28 14.44
C ASN A 288 -3.88 29.67 15.73
N ASP A 289 -2.66 29.14 15.74
CA ASP A 289 -2.02 28.44 16.88
C ASP A 289 -2.94 27.38 17.49
N ARG A 290 -3.52 26.52 16.63
CA ARG A 290 -4.52 25.55 17.04
C ARG A 290 -4.18 24.14 16.58
N LYS A 291 -4.23 23.20 17.53
CA LYS A 291 -4.07 21.75 17.26
C LYS A 291 -5.41 21.02 17.37
N TYR A 292 -5.63 20.12 16.43
CA TYR A 292 -6.76 19.21 16.41
C TYR A 292 -6.22 17.79 16.57
N TYR A 293 -6.59 17.12 17.65
CA TYR A 293 -6.12 15.77 17.94
C TYR A 293 -7.00 14.73 17.28
N VAL A 294 -6.41 13.59 16.94
CA VAL A 294 -7.11 12.45 16.34
C VAL A 294 -8.28 11.98 17.22
N VAL A 295 -9.42 11.71 16.58
CA VAL A 295 -10.61 11.18 17.25
C VAL A 295 -10.89 9.72 16.87
N SER A 296 -10.47 9.29 15.69
CA SER A 296 -10.54 7.89 15.25
C SER A 296 -9.60 7.63 14.08
N SER A 297 -9.31 6.36 13.82
CA SER A 297 -8.50 5.91 12.68
C SER A 297 -9.01 4.56 12.18
N SER A 298 -8.71 4.22 10.93
CA SER A 298 -8.87 2.85 10.42
C SER A 298 -7.76 1.91 10.88
N LEU A 299 -6.64 2.43 11.38
CA LEU A 299 -5.62 1.64 12.08
C LEU A 299 -6.05 1.34 13.50
N SER A 300 -5.49 0.28 14.07
CA SER A 300 -5.64 -0.02 15.50
C SER A 300 -5.19 1.16 16.38
N SER A 301 -5.84 1.32 17.53
CA SER A 301 -5.60 2.46 18.42
C SER A 301 -4.43 2.26 19.40
N ASN A 302 -3.91 1.04 19.52
CA ASN A 302 -2.81 0.72 20.43
C ASN A 302 -1.80 -0.24 19.76
N ASN A 303 -0.61 -0.37 20.36
CA ASN A 303 0.45 -1.22 19.85
C ASN A 303 0.27 -2.72 20.19
N GLU A 304 -0.72 -3.09 20.98
CA GLU A 304 -1.08 -4.49 21.25
C GLU A 304 -1.95 -5.04 20.13
N GLU A 305 -2.72 -4.17 19.48
CA GLU A 305 -3.58 -4.47 18.34
C GLU A 305 -3.13 -3.62 17.14
N TYR A 306 -2.04 -3.99 16.53
CA TYR A 306 -1.45 -3.29 15.40
C TYR A 306 -2.00 -3.81 14.06
N THR A 307 -1.91 -2.98 13.03
CA THR A 307 -2.08 -3.41 11.66
C THR A 307 -0.74 -3.96 11.16
N SER A 308 -0.75 -5.22 10.73
CA SER A 308 0.42 -5.88 10.15
C SER A 308 0.56 -5.51 8.67
N VAL A 309 1.72 -5.01 8.28
CA VAL A 309 2.02 -4.67 6.89
C VAL A 309 3.19 -5.55 6.42
N PRO A 310 2.93 -6.59 5.62
CA PRO A 310 3.98 -7.43 5.06
C PRO A 310 4.99 -6.62 4.25
N ILE A 311 6.20 -7.19 4.06
CA ILE A 311 7.21 -6.56 3.22
C ILE A 311 6.71 -6.36 1.79
N ALA A 312 7.15 -5.30 1.16
CA ALA A 312 6.77 -4.91 -0.20
C ALA A 312 5.25 -4.75 -0.39
N THR A 313 4.50 -4.41 0.68
CA THR A 313 3.08 -4.13 0.61
C THR A 313 2.74 -2.73 1.07
N VAL A 314 1.62 -2.21 0.57
CA VAL A 314 1.09 -0.89 0.93
C VAL A 314 -0.12 -1.04 1.83
N CYS A 315 -0.12 -0.36 2.96
CA CYS A 315 -1.29 -0.21 3.83
C CYS A 315 -1.90 1.18 3.65
N LYS A 316 -3.10 1.26 3.10
CA LYS A 316 -3.87 2.50 3.00
C LYS A 316 -4.75 2.66 4.25
N PHE A 317 -4.72 3.83 4.86
CA PHE A 317 -5.48 4.11 6.07
C PHE A 317 -5.94 5.57 6.14
N GLN A 318 -6.88 5.82 7.03
CA GLN A 318 -7.36 7.18 7.31
C GLN A 318 -7.27 7.52 8.78
N VAL A 319 -7.06 8.81 9.04
CA VAL A 319 -7.07 9.41 10.38
C VAL A 319 -8.10 10.52 10.40
N ASN A 320 -9.01 10.49 11.37
CA ASN A 320 -10.10 11.43 11.48
C ASN A 320 -9.84 12.41 12.62
N PHE A 321 -10.04 13.69 12.31
CA PHE A 321 -9.92 14.82 13.23
C PHE A 321 -11.28 15.51 13.40
N PRO A 322 -11.49 16.33 14.45
CA PRO A 322 -12.62 17.25 14.51
C PRO A 322 -12.71 18.12 13.26
N ALA A 323 -13.88 18.65 12.96
CA ALA A 323 -14.05 19.53 11.82
C ALA A 323 -13.10 20.74 11.88
N VAL A 324 -12.31 20.92 10.84
CA VAL A 324 -11.39 22.05 10.63
C VAL A 324 -12.01 22.98 9.58
N ASP A 325 -11.76 24.28 9.67
CA ASP A 325 -12.23 25.23 8.66
C ASP A 325 -11.68 24.85 7.28
N LYS A 326 -12.58 24.58 6.33
CA LYS A 326 -12.22 24.22 4.96
C LYS A 326 -11.42 25.31 4.21
N ASN A 327 -11.42 26.55 4.72
CA ASN A 327 -10.66 27.67 4.15
C ASN A 327 -9.24 27.80 4.74
N ILE A 328 -8.84 26.92 5.64
CA ILE A 328 -7.46 26.89 6.17
C ILE A 328 -6.46 26.80 5.02
N ASN A 329 -5.43 27.64 5.04
CA ASN A 329 -4.48 27.74 3.92
C ASN A 329 -3.25 26.84 4.12
N GLU A 330 -2.82 26.65 5.36
CA GLU A 330 -1.61 25.93 5.71
C GLU A 330 -1.87 25.00 6.88
N ILE A 331 -1.43 23.75 6.75
CA ILE A 331 -1.54 22.73 7.79
C ILE A 331 -0.22 21.98 8.00
N THR A 332 -0.07 21.43 9.19
CA THR A 332 0.90 20.38 9.50
C THR A 332 0.13 19.16 10.00
N VAL A 333 0.46 17.96 9.51
CA VAL A 333 -0.04 16.70 10.05
C VAL A 333 1.15 15.96 10.66
N SER A 334 1.07 15.57 11.93
CA SER A 334 2.22 14.96 12.62
C SER A 334 1.78 13.92 13.64
N LYS A 335 2.62 12.91 13.88
CA LYS A 335 2.50 11.93 14.97
C LYS A 335 3.60 12.18 15.99
N GLY A 336 3.25 12.83 17.10
CA GLY A 336 4.15 13.07 18.22
C GLY A 336 5.39 13.91 17.90
N GLY A 337 5.36 14.72 16.82
CA GLY A 337 6.54 15.46 16.34
C GLY A 337 7.61 14.58 15.70
N ASN A 338 7.31 13.29 15.41
CA ASN A 338 8.23 12.40 14.72
C ASN A 338 8.30 12.76 13.22
N PRO A 339 9.46 13.19 12.69
CA PRO A 339 9.57 13.62 11.30
C PRO A 339 9.32 12.49 10.28
N LYS A 340 9.50 11.22 10.65
CA LYS A 340 9.13 10.05 9.83
C LYS A 340 7.61 9.86 9.70
N TRP A 341 6.83 10.57 10.53
CA TRP A 341 5.36 10.53 10.57
C TRP A 341 4.79 11.94 10.56
N SER A 342 5.48 12.89 9.94
CA SER A 342 5.10 14.30 9.86
C SER A 342 5.13 14.81 8.44
N PHE A 343 4.21 15.72 8.15
CA PHE A 343 4.06 16.45 6.90
C PHE A 343 3.91 17.92 7.27
N SER A 344 5.01 18.65 7.18
CA SER A 344 5.07 20.03 7.69
C SER A 344 4.74 21.06 6.61
N ASP A 345 4.15 22.16 7.02
CA ASP A 345 3.99 23.39 6.23
C ASP A 345 3.31 23.19 4.87
N ILE A 346 2.23 22.41 4.84
CA ILE A 346 1.48 22.12 3.62
C ILE A 346 0.61 23.34 3.25
N ASP A 347 0.97 24.03 2.17
CA ASP A 347 0.14 25.10 1.59
C ASP A 347 -0.99 24.51 0.74
N LEU A 348 -2.18 24.40 1.30
CA LEU A 348 -3.36 23.85 0.65
C LEU A 348 -3.85 24.68 -0.56
N ASN A 349 -3.50 25.97 -0.65
CA ASN A 349 -3.89 26.79 -1.79
C ASN A 349 -3.26 26.30 -3.09
N ASN A 350 -2.08 25.68 -3.00
CA ASN A 350 -1.40 25.08 -4.12
C ASN A 350 -2.16 23.88 -4.72
N PHE A 351 -2.96 23.18 -3.91
CA PHE A 351 -3.67 21.94 -4.29
C PHE A 351 -5.18 22.14 -4.53
N ARG A 352 -5.77 23.25 -4.04
CA ARG A 352 -7.20 23.56 -4.24
C ARG A 352 -7.55 23.99 -5.66
N LYS A 353 -6.61 24.62 -6.36
CA LYS A 353 -6.85 25.20 -7.69
C LYS A 353 -6.61 24.20 -8.82
N SER A 354 -5.75 23.23 -8.61
CA SER A 354 -5.47 22.14 -9.55
C SER A 354 -4.82 21.01 -8.77
N ILE A 355 -5.10 19.77 -9.16
CA ILE A 355 -4.32 18.63 -8.71
C ILE A 355 -2.92 18.83 -9.28
N LYS A 356 -1.94 19.12 -8.42
CA LYS A 356 -0.53 19.09 -8.81
C LYS A 356 -0.06 17.68 -8.59
N ILE A 357 0.24 16.98 -9.68
CA ILE A 357 0.78 15.64 -9.61
C ILE A 357 2.30 15.76 -9.54
N ASP A 358 2.88 15.31 -8.43
CA ASP A 358 4.27 14.91 -8.42
C ASP A 358 4.35 13.55 -9.12
N PHE A 359 4.73 13.57 -10.40
CA PHE A 359 4.70 12.37 -11.25
C PHE A 359 5.68 11.30 -10.78
N GLU A 360 6.81 11.68 -10.23
CA GLU A 360 7.80 10.76 -9.69
C GLU A 360 7.21 10.01 -8.49
N ASN A 361 6.63 10.74 -7.53
CA ASN A 361 5.95 10.11 -6.39
C ASN A 361 4.74 9.29 -6.83
N TYR A 362 3.96 9.76 -7.83
CA TYR A 362 2.85 8.98 -8.39
C TYR A 362 3.33 7.63 -8.95
N GLN A 363 4.39 7.63 -9.74
CA GLN A 363 4.96 6.41 -10.32
C GLN A 363 5.47 5.45 -9.24
N LYS A 364 6.16 5.97 -8.22
CA LYS A 364 6.64 5.18 -7.07
C LYS A 364 5.49 4.52 -6.30
N GLU A 365 4.46 5.28 -5.93
CA GLU A 365 3.30 4.72 -5.23
C GLU A 365 2.55 3.69 -6.07
N TYR A 366 2.41 3.96 -7.37
CA TYR A 366 1.79 3.01 -8.28
C TYR A 366 2.64 1.73 -8.41
N ALA A 367 3.96 1.85 -8.54
CA ALA A 367 4.87 0.71 -8.56
C ALA A 367 4.78 -0.11 -7.27
N TYR A 368 4.74 0.53 -6.09
CA TYR A 368 4.54 -0.18 -4.83
C TYR A 368 3.20 -0.93 -4.77
N SER A 369 2.12 -0.33 -5.29
CA SER A 369 0.82 -1.02 -5.34
C SER A 369 0.84 -2.25 -6.26
N THR A 370 1.61 -2.22 -7.35
CA THR A 370 1.77 -3.37 -8.25
C THR A 370 2.64 -4.48 -7.67
N MET A 371 3.59 -4.16 -6.78
CA MET A 371 4.33 -5.18 -6.02
C MET A 371 3.39 -6.06 -5.18
N GLN A 372 2.37 -5.45 -4.57
CA GLN A 372 1.37 -6.14 -3.74
C GLN A 372 0.49 -7.11 -4.54
N GLU A 373 0.25 -6.83 -5.82
CA GLU A 373 -0.60 -7.63 -6.71
C GLU A 373 0.16 -8.76 -7.43
N GLU A 374 1.36 -9.13 -6.96
CA GLU A 374 2.28 -10.09 -7.58
C GLU A 374 2.72 -9.70 -9.02
N GLN A 375 2.65 -8.41 -9.35
CA GLN A 375 3.09 -7.88 -10.65
C GLN A 375 4.52 -7.32 -10.55
N LEU A 376 5.44 -8.10 -9.99
CA LEU A 376 6.82 -7.66 -9.72
C LEU A 376 7.56 -7.19 -10.97
N GLU A 377 7.34 -7.84 -12.12
CA GLU A 377 7.95 -7.43 -13.40
C GLU A 377 7.52 -6.02 -13.81
N GLN A 378 6.26 -5.65 -13.55
CA GLN A 378 5.76 -4.31 -13.84
C GLN A 378 6.34 -3.29 -12.87
N ALA A 379 6.35 -3.59 -11.57
CA ALA A 379 6.97 -2.73 -10.56
C ALA A 379 8.45 -2.49 -10.89
N GLN A 380 9.19 -3.54 -11.22
CA GLN A 380 10.59 -3.46 -11.62
C GLN A 380 10.78 -2.51 -12.80
N ALA A 381 10.00 -2.66 -13.87
CA ALA A 381 10.12 -1.82 -15.06
C ALA A 381 9.83 -0.34 -14.78
N ILE A 382 8.90 -0.04 -13.86
CA ILE A 382 8.61 1.35 -13.46
C ILE A 382 9.79 1.93 -12.66
N PHE A 383 10.34 1.17 -11.69
CA PHE A 383 11.49 1.64 -10.90
C PHE A 383 12.76 1.78 -11.75
N GLU A 384 12.98 0.88 -12.72
CA GLU A 384 14.07 1.03 -13.71
C GLU A 384 13.89 2.31 -14.54
N GLY A 385 12.66 2.62 -14.98
CA GLY A 385 12.35 3.86 -15.68
C GLY A 385 12.60 5.11 -14.82
N ILE A 386 12.32 5.06 -13.52
CA ILE A 386 12.65 6.16 -12.59
C ILE A 386 14.18 6.34 -12.51
N LEU A 387 14.96 5.25 -12.48
CA LEU A 387 16.41 5.32 -12.45
C LEU A 387 17.04 5.81 -13.77
N ASP A 388 16.36 5.65 -14.90
CA ASP A 388 16.80 6.25 -16.17
C ASP A 388 16.78 7.79 -16.11
N ASP A 389 15.80 8.36 -15.40
CA ASP A 389 15.67 9.81 -15.21
C ASP A 389 16.48 10.30 -13.99
N ASN A 390 16.50 9.54 -12.90
CA ASN A 390 17.21 9.86 -11.65
C ASN A 390 17.98 8.63 -11.13
N PRO A 391 19.23 8.40 -11.61
CA PRO A 391 20.01 7.21 -11.25
C PRO A 391 20.34 7.07 -9.75
N GLU A 392 20.22 8.15 -8.98
CA GLU A 392 20.52 8.16 -7.55
C GLU A 392 19.26 8.05 -6.67
N ASP A 393 18.09 7.79 -7.26
CA ASP A 393 16.83 7.71 -6.50
C ASP A 393 16.87 6.57 -5.48
N ILE A 394 16.89 6.96 -4.21
CA ILE A 394 17.01 6.02 -3.08
C ILE A 394 15.82 5.05 -2.99
N GLN A 395 14.61 5.51 -3.31
CA GLN A 395 13.40 4.71 -3.22
C GLN A 395 13.37 3.65 -4.32
N ALA A 396 13.68 4.05 -5.56
CA ALA A 396 13.75 3.13 -6.69
C ALA A 396 14.86 2.09 -6.50
N LEU A 397 16.06 2.50 -6.06
CA LEU A 397 17.17 1.59 -5.76
C LEU A 397 16.81 0.59 -4.64
N ASN A 398 16.22 1.06 -3.53
CA ASN A 398 15.76 0.17 -2.47
C ASN A 398 14.68 -0.80 -2.94
N ALA A 399 13.69 -0.33 -3.70
CA ALA A 399 12.61 -1.16 -4.23
C ALA A 399 13.14 -2.26 -5.17
N LEU A 400 14.05 -1.91 -6.10
CA LEU A 400 14.68 -2.88 -6.99
C LEU A 400 15.53 -3.90 -6.22
N GLY A 401 16.22 -3.47 -5.17
CA GLY A 401 16.94 -4.35 -4.26
C GLY A 401 15.99 -5.34 -3.56
N ILE A 402 14.84 -4.88 -3.09
CA ILE A 402 13.81 -5.71 -2.45
C ILE A 402 13.18 -6.67 -3.47
N ILE A 403 12.80 -6.20 -4.66
CA ILE A 403 12.28 -7.05 -5.73
C ILE A 403 13.29 -8.16 -6.05
N SER A 404 14.56 -7.80 -6.25
CA SER A 404 15.64 -8.75 -6.52
C SER A 404 15.78 -9.81 -5.42
N TYR A 405 15.68 -9.38 -4.15
CA TYR A 405 15.72 -10.29 -3.01
C TYR A 405 14.51 -11.25 -2.99
N VAL A 406 13.30 -10.74 -3.22
CA VAL A 406 12.06 -11.56 -3.23
C VAL A 406 12.07 -12.63 -4.33
N ILE A 407 12.74 -12.37 -5.46
CA ILE A 407 12.90 -13.34 -6.55
C ILE A 407 14.19 -14.19 -6.42
N ASP A 408 14.80 -14.24 -5.22
CA ASP A 408 16.04 -14.98 -4.91
C ASP A 408 17.29 -14.53 -5.69
N ASN A 409 17.27 -13.32 -6.29
CA ASN A 409 18.44 -12.75 -6.95
C ASN A 409 19.29 -11.92 -5.99
N ASN A 410 19.94 -12.60 -5.06
CA ASN A 410 20.74 -11.97 -4.00
C ASN A 410 21.91 -11.12 -4.54
N GLN A 411 22.42 -11.42 -5.73
CA GLN A 411 23.52 -10.68 -6.33
C GLN A 411 23.08 -9.25 -6.74
N ASP A 412 21.95 -9.14 -7.43
CA ASP A 412 21.40 -7.84 -7.82
C ASP A 412 20.86 -7.09 -6.59
N ALA A 413 20.28 -7.77 -5.62
CA ALA A 413 19.87 -7.16 -4.36
C ALA A 413 21.06 -6.45 -3.65
N ILE A 414 22.21 -7.14 -3.49
CA ILE A 414 23.42 -6.56 -2.91
C ILE A 414 23.93 -5.39 -3.76
N LYS A 415 23.86 -5.50 -5.09
CA LYS A 415 24.26 -4.43 -6.01
C LYS A 415 23.43 -3.16 -5.76
N TYR A 416 22.12 -3.25 -5.85
CA TYR A 416 21.23 -2.10 -5.65
C TYR A 416 21.37 -1.47 -4.25
N PHE A 417 21.42 -2.27 -3.18
CA PHE A 417 21.65 -1.73 -1.83
C PHE A 417 23.05 -1.12 -1.67
N THR A 418 24.03 -1.59 -2.44
CA THR A 418 25.36 -0.95 -2.47
C THR A 418 25.29 0.39 -3.16
N GLU A 419 24.55 0.53 -4.25
CA GLU A 419 24.32 1.81 -4.92
C GLU A 419 23.58 2.80 -3.99
N VAL A 420 22.59 2.34 -3.20
CA VAL A 420 21.98 3.18 -2.14
C VAL A 420 23.04 3.70 -1.17
N ILE A 421 23.96 2.84 -0.71
CA ILE A 421 25.00 3.22 0.25
C ILE A 421 26.01 4.19 -0.36
N GLU A 422 26.38 4.00 -1.61
CA GLU A 422 27.36 4.85 -2.30
C GLU A 422 26.80 6.25 -2.58
N ASN A 423 25.55 6.32 -3.05
CA ASN A 423 24.90 7.58 -3.38
C ASN A 423 24.39 8.31 -2.12
N HIS A 424 23.92 7.55 -1.11
CA HIS A 424 23.31 8.08 0.13
C HIS A 424 23.97 7.50 1.38
N PRO A 425 25.26 7.82 1.67
CA PRO A 425 26.02 7.18 2.76
C PRO A 425 25.49 7.47 4.16
N ASN A 426 24.57 8.42 4.29
CA ASN A 426 23.88 8.77 5.54
C ASN A 426 22.46 8.14 5.64
N SER A 427 22.05 7.32 4.70
CA SER A 427 20.80 6.53 4.78
C SER A 427 21.10 5.21 5.48
N SER A 428 20.35 4.89 6.55
CA SER A 428 20.49 3.61 7.25
C SER A 428 19.85 2.45 6.47
N SER A 429 18.89 2.72 5.56
CA SER A 429 18.11 1.71 4.86
C SER A 429 18.95 0.79 3.97
N GLY A 430 19.88 1.34 3.19
CA GLY A 430 20.76 0.54 2.34
C GLY A 430 21.64 -0.44 3.12
N TYR A 431 22.19 0.01 4.24
CA TYR A 431 22.96 -0.86 5.14
C TYR A 431 22.09 -1.94 5.79
N LEU A 432 20.89 -1.56 6.28
CA LEU A 432 19.93 -2.49 6.88
C LEU A 432 19.55 -3.58 5.88
N ASN A 433 19.05 -3.19 4.69
CA ASN A 433 18.57 -4.14 3.69
C ASN A 433 19.71 -5.05 3.18
N ARG A 434 20.92 -4.50 2.95
CA ARG A 434 22.05 -5.34 2.54
C ARG A 434 22.48 -6.32 3.61
N SER A 435 22.37 -5.94 4.89
CA SER A 435 22.68 -6.83 6.01
C SER A 435 21.75 -8.06 6.06
N CYS A 436 20.48 -7.90 5.69
CA CYS A 436 19.53 -9.01 5.61
C CYS A 436 19.97 -10.04 4.54
N VAL A 437 20.40 -9.56 3.36
CA VAL A 437 20.91 -10.45 2.31
C VAL A 437 22.19 -11.18 2.75
N TYR A 438 23.10 -10.49 3.45
CA TYR A 438 24.30 -11.14 4.00
C TYR A 438 23.97 -12.15 5.10
N LYS A 439 22.97 -11.87 5.95
CA LYS A 439 22.47 -12.81 6.96
C LYS A 439 22.00 -14.11 6.32
N ASP A 440 21.16 -14.03 5.28
CA ASP A 440 20.65 -15.20 4.57
C ASP A 440 21.75 -16.02 3.87
N GLN A 441 22.87 -15.36 3.53
CA GLN A 441 24.08 -16.00 3.04
C GLN A 441 24.98 -16.53 4.17
N GLU A 442 24.56 -16.45 5.43
CA GLU A 442 25.34 -16.79 6.63
C GLU A 442 26.63 -15.98 6.79
N ASP A 443 26.76 -14.84 6.10
CA ASP A 443 27.89 -13.92 6.25
C ASP A 443 27.62 -12.93 7.38
N PHE A 444 27.61 -13.46 8.58
CA PHE A 444 27.31 -12.68 9.79
C PHE A 444 28.29 -11.53 10.03
N GLU A 445 29.54 -11.67 9.59
CA GLU A 445 30.56 -10.62 9.77
C GLU A 445 30.19 -9.35 8.98
N ARG A 446 29.87 -9.50 7.68
CA ARG A 446 29.43 -8.37 6.84
C ARG A 446 28.10 -7.81 7.31
N ALA A 447 27.16 -8.66 7.68
CA ALA A 447 25.85 -8.25 8.17
C ALA A 447 25.95 -7.40 9.46
N ILE A 448 26.73 -7.82 10.46
CA ILE A 448 26.96 -7.07 11.71
C ILE A 448 27.67 -5.74 11.43
N LYS A 449 28.62 -5.72 10.49
CA LYS A 449 29.31 -4.50 10.10
C LYS A 449 28.36 -3.48 9.50
N ASP A 450 27.49 -3.89 8.59
CA ASP A 450 26.48 -3.02 7.97
C ASP A 450 25.48 -2.50 9.00
N LEU A 451 24.92 -3.34 9.87
CA LEU A 451 24.01 -2.89 10.93
C LEU A 451 24.69 -1.97 11.95
N SER A 452 25.96 -2.20 12.26
CA SER A 452 26.71 -1.31 13.15
C SER A 452 26.88 0.07 12.50
N LYS A 453 27.02 0.11 11.18
CA LYS A 453 27.06 1.37 10.44
C LYS A 453 25.67 2.03 10.40
N ALA A 454 24.59 1.26 10.13
CA ALA A 454 23.21 1.76 10.18
C ALA A 454 22.87 2.39 11.55
N ILE A 455 23.21 1.72 12.65
CA ILE A 455 23.05 2.22 14.03
C ILE A 455 23.87 3.49 14.27
N SER A 456 25.07 3.61 13.69
CA SER A 456 25.86 4.84 13.81
C SER A 456 25.26 6.04 13.10
N ILE A 457 24.41 5.80 12.08
CA ILE A 457 23.68 6.82 11.32
C ILE A 457 22.38 7.17 12.06
N ASP A 458 21.60 6.18 12.45
CA ASP A 458 20.35 6.36 13.20
C ASP A 458 20.36 5.50 14.46
N ASN A 459 20.81 6.08 15.56
CA ASN A 459 20.88 5.40 16.84
C ASN A 459 19.57 5.45 17.64
N SER A 460 18.54 6.09 17.08
CA SER A 460 17.21 6.21 17.68
C SER A 460 16.21 5.18 17.14
N GLU A 461 16.58 4.41 16.11
CA GLU A 461 15.71 3.40 15.49
C GLU A 461 15.86 2.03 16.19
N PRO A 462 14.86 1.59 16.98
CA PRO A 462 14.95 0.34 17.74
C PRO A 462 15.12 -0.91 16.87
N ASN A 463 14.53 -0.91 15.66
CA ASN A 463 14.59 -2.05 14.74
C ASN A 463 16.02 -2.40 14.30
N LEU A 464 16.91 -1.41 14.21
CA LEU A 464 18.32 -1.66 13.86
C LEU A 464 19.04 -2.50 14.93
N TYR A 465 18.72 -2.27 16.20
CA TYR A 465 19.27 -3.06 17.30
C TYR A 465 18.65 -4.46 17.31
N MET A 466 17.33 -4.59 17.06
CA MET A 466 16.67 -5.90 16.95
C MET A 466 17.22 -6.72 15.79
N ALA A 467 17.43 -6.11 14.62
CA ALA A 467 18.02 -6.78 13.46
C ALA A 467 19.46 -7.27 13.76
N ARG A 468 20.27 -6.48 14.47
CA ARG A 468 21.63 -6.91 14.84
C ARG A 468 21.62 -7.98 15.93
N ALA A 469 20.68 -7.90 16.87
CA ALA A 469 20.48 -8.92 17.88
C ALA A 469 20.11 -10.27 17.27
N ASP A 470 19.28 -10.28 16.25
CA ASP A 470 18.88 -11.47 15.51
C ASP A 470 20.10 -12.18 14.88
N ILE A 471 21.02 -11.42 14.27
CA ILE A 471 22.27 -11.95 13.72
C ILE A 471 23.21 -12.45 14.83
N TYR A 472 23.26 -11.77 15.98
CA TYR A 472 24.03 -12.26 17.14
C TYR A 472 23.45 -13.56 17.70
N ILE A 473 22.13 -13.76 17.66
CA ILE A 473 21.46 -15.01 18.02
C ILE A 473 21.90 -16.13 17.07
N ASP A 474 21.84 -15.91 15.75
CA ASP A 474 22.23 -16.89 14.74
C ASP A 474 23.73 -17.25 14.83
N SER A 475 24.56 -16.29 15.23
CA SER A 475 26.01 -16.51 15.47
C SER A 475 26.34 -17.00 16.89
N ASN A 476 25.33 -17.28 17.74
CA ASN A 476 25.47 -17.71 19.13
C ASN A 476 26.19 -16.72 20.07
N ASP A 477 26.19 -15.44 19.76
CA ASP A 477 26.74 -14.37 20.63
C ASP A 477 25.61 -13.82 21.54
N TRP A 478 25.17 -14.64 22.49
CA TRP A 478 24.01 -14.38 23.34
C TRP A 478 24.14 -13.11 24.18
N GLU A 479 25.35 -12.76 24.60
CA GLU A 479 25.61 -11.57 25.41
C GLU A 479 25.37 -10.29 24.61
N LYS A 480 25.88 -10.22 23.37
CA LYS A 480 25.67 -9.05 22.50
C LYS A 480 24.23 -8.97 22.02
N ALA A 481 23.62 -10.12 21.70
CA ALA A 481 22.20 -10.16 21.35
C ALA A 481 21.33 -9.56 22.47
N LYS A 482 21.53 -10.02 23.71
CA LYS A 482 20.79 -9.52 24.87
C LYS A 482 20.99 -8.01 25.08
N ALA A 483 22.22 -7.51 24.93
CA ALA A 483 22.52 -6.10 25.08
C ALA A 483 21.80 -5.22 24.03
N ASP A 484 21.76 -5.65 22.77
CA ASP A 484 21.04 -4.96 21.70
C ASP A 484 19.52 -5.00 21.93
N ILE A 485 18.95 -6.12 22.36
CA ILE A 485 17.53 -6.23 22.71
C ILE A 485 17.19 -5.29 23.88
N GLU A 486 18.02 -5.23 24.91
CA GLU A 486 17.84 -4.30 26.03
C GLU A 486 17.87 -2.85 25.59
N LYS A 487 18.75 -2.52 24.63
CA LYS A 487 18.80 -1.21 24.03
C LYS A 487 17.51 -0.91 23.26
N ALA A 488 17.04 -1.83 22.42
CA ALA A 488 15.77 -1.69 21.69
C ALA A 488 14.58 -1.50 22.65
N LEU A 489 14.50 -2.26 23.72
CA LEU A 489 13.46 -2.15 24.75
C LEU A 489 13.55 -0.87 25.60
N SER A 490 14.66 -0.13 25.55
CA SER A 490 14.84 1.12 26.30
C SER A 490 14.18 2.34 25.62
N PHE A 491 13.72 2.22 24.37
CA PHE A 491 13.00 3.27 23.69
C PHE A 491 11.54 3.35 24.17
N ASP A 492 10.94 4.54 24.09
CA ASP A 492 9.57 4.77 24.60
C ASP A 492 8.55 3.91 23.83
N ASN A 493 7.73 3.15 24.54
CA ASN A 493 6.72 2.26 23.98
C ASN A 493 5.71 2.97 23.06
N ALA A 494 5.45 4.26 23.28
CA ALA A 494 4.50 5.02 22.47
C ALA A 494 5.01 5.35 21.05
N SER A 495 6.34 5.35 20.86
CA SER A 495 7.00 5.67 19.59
C SER A 495 7.78 4.49 18.99
N SER A 496 7.83 3.35 19.70
CA SER A 496 8.63 2.19 19.27
C SER A 496 7.87 1.32 18.27
N SER A 497 8.53 0.96 17.17
CA SER A 497 8.02 0.05 16.12
C SER A 497 8.26 -1.43 16.45
N ILE A 498 8.93 -1.77 17.56
CA ILE A 498 9.30 -3.16 17.88
C ILE A 498 8.13 -3.99 18.41
N ASP A 499 8.19 -5.28 18.11
CA ASP A 499 7.35 -6.30 18.75
C ASP A 499 7.87 -6.65 20.14
N PHE A 500 7.20 -6.14 21.18
CA PHE A 500 7.59 -6.41 22.57
C PHE A 500 7.52 -7.89 22.92
N SER A 501 6.56 -8.66 22.38
CA SER A 501 6.49 -10.10 22.61
C SER A 501 7.73 -10.80 22.06
N MET A 502 8.09 -10.50 20.81
CA MET A 502 9.28 -11.05 20.15
C MET A 502 10.57 -10.61 20.88
N ALA A 503 10.68 -9.33 21.23
CA ALA A 503 11.86 -8.80 21.92
C ALA A 503 12.07 -9.46 23.29
N TYR A 504 11.01 -9.60 24.11
CA TYR A 504 11.12 -10.32 25.40
C TYR A 504 11.36 -11.81 25.21
N TYR A 505 10.79 -12.45 24.20
CA TYR A 505 11.07 -13.84 23.87
C TYR A 505 12.55 -14.06 23.52
N TYR A 506 13.11 -13.24 22.64
CA TYR A 506 14.54 -13.30 22.28
C TYR A 506 15.44 -13.04 23.49
N LYS A 507 15.10 -12.04 24.32
CA LYS A 507 15.84 -11.74 25.53
C LYS A 507 15.84 -12.91 26.51
N GLY A 508 14.67 -13.53 26.73
CA GLY A 508 14.51 -14.71 27.57
C GLY A 508 15.29 -15.90 27.03
N SER A 509 15.23 -16.11 25.70
CA SER A 509 15.98 -17.18 25.04
C SER A 509 17.50 -17.00 25.19
N CYS A 510 18.02 -15.78 25.00
CA CYS A 510 19.43 -15.46 25.24
C CYS A 510 19.83 -15.78 26.70
N SER A 511 19.01 -15.35 27.68
CA SER A 511 19.26 -15.66 29.11
C SER A 511 19.28 -17.16 29.39
N PHE A 512 18.37 -17.91 28.76
CA PHE A 512 18.33 -19.36 28.88
C PHE A 512 19.60 -20.03 28.33
N GLN A 513 20.05 -19.62 27.14
CA GLN A 513 21.28 -20.14 26.52
C GLN A 513 22.53 -19.82 27.35
N MET A 514 22.53 -18.70 28.08
CA MET A 514 23.59 -18.34 29.03
C MET A 514 23.46 -19.05 30.40
N GLY A 515 22.43 -19.89 30.63
CA GLY A 515 22.18 -20.61 31.86
C GLY A 515 21.51 -19.80 32.98
N ASP A 516 21.06 -18.57 32.70
CA ASP A 516 20.31 -17.74 33.65
C ASP A 516 18.80 -18.02 33.53
N ASN A 517 18.38 -19.13 34.09
CA ASN A 517 16.99 -19.58 34.05
C ASN A 517 16.03 -18.60 34.74
N ASN A 518 16.48 -17.87 35.78
CA ASN A 518 15.61 -16.93 36.49
C ASN A 518 15.26 -15.72 35.64
N SER A 519 16.26 -15.13 34.96
CA SER A 519 16.03 -14.03 34.02
C SER A 519 15.23 -14.49 32.79
N ALA A 520 15.54 -15.70 32.30
CA ALA A 520 14.84 -16.31 31.18
C ALA A 520 13.33 -16.44 31.45
N THR A 521 12.94 -17.04 32.58
CA THR A 521 11.54 -17.21 33.00
C THR A 521 10.83 -15.85 33.05
N LYS A 522 11.45 -14.86 33.73
CA LYS A 522 10.86 -13.52 33.89
C LYS A 522 10.63 -12.81 32.57
N ASP A 523 11.56 -12.91 31.62
CA ASP A 523 11.43 -12.25 30.32
C ASP A 523 10.44 -13.01 29.41
N LEU A 524 10.37 -14.34 29.46
CA LEU A 524 9.38 -15.14 28.76
C LEU A 524 7.96 -14.93 29.30
N GLU A 525 7.76 -14.75 30.60
CA GLU A 525 6.47 -14.35 31.18
C GLU A 525 6.01 -12.98 30.68
N LYS A 526 6.96 -12.04 30.49
CA LYS A 526 6.64 -10.75 29.86
C LYS A 526 6.28 -10.93 28.39
N ALA A 527 6.97 -11.79 27.65
CA ALA A 527 6.62 -12.10 26.27
C ALA A 527 5.19 -12.62 26.16
N LEU A 528 4.76 -13.53 27.06
CA LEU A 528 3.37 -14.02 27.14
C LEU A 528 2.37 -12.88 27.39
N LYS A 529 2.74 -11.89 28.19
CA LYS A 529 1.86 -10.74 28.46
C LYS A 529 1.63 -9.87 27.24
N TYR A 530 2.63 -9.77 26.34
CA TYR A 530 2.56 -8.92 25.16
C TYR A 530 2.08 -9.65 23.90
N THR A 531 2.03 -11.00 23.89
CA THR A 531 1.57 -11.73 22.70
C THR A 531 0.05 -11.83 22.64
N SER A 532 -0.49 -11.64 21.42
CA SER A 532 -1.86 -12.01 21.05
C SER A 532 -1.87 -13.11 19.98
N ASP A 533 -0.70 -13.56 19.55
CA ASP A 533 -0.53 -14.64 18.55
C ASP A 533 -0.44 -15.99 19.26
N SER A 534 -1.41 -16.88 18.98
CA SER A 534 -1.48 -18.22 19.55
C SER A 534 -0.28 -19.11 19.20
N LYS A 535 0.36 -18.90 18.03
CA LYS A 535 1.59 -19.64 17.68
C LYS A 535 2.77 -19.18 18.51
N MET A 536 2.91 -17.86 18.65
CA MET A 536 3.96 -17.28 19.48
C MET A 536 3.79 -17.67 20.95
N GLU A 537 2.56 -17.67 21.46
CA GLU A 537 2.24 -18.16 22.80
C GLU A 537 2.71 -19.61 23.02
N GLN A 538 2.41 -20.51 22.08
CA GLN A 538 2.86 -21.90 22.14
C GLN A 538 4.38 -22.03 22.14
N ILE A 539 5.10 -21.24 21.34
CA ILE A 539 6.56 -21.22 21.28
C ILE A 539 7.14 -20.78 22.63
N ILE A 540 6.58 -19.71 23.22
CA ILE A 540 7.02 -19.20 24.53
C ILE A 540 6.77 -20.23 25.63
N LEU A 541 5.58 -20.84 25.67
CA LEU A 541 5.23 -21.87 26.64
C LEU A 541 6.15 -23.09 26.51
N ALA A 542 6.39 -23.58 25.29
CA ALA A 542 7.32 -24.70 25.06
C ALA A 542 8.77 -24.38 25.51
N THR A 543 9.16 -23.12 25.48
CA THR A 543 10.47 -22.68 25.98
C THR A 543 10.48 -22.60 27.49
N LEU A 544 9.42 -22.10 28.11
CA LEU A 544 9.24 -22.11 29.59
C LEU A 544 9.24 -23.51 30.16
N GLU A 545 8.60 -24.49 29.51
CA GLU A 545 8.61 -25.91 29.92
C GLU A 545 10.03 -26.48 30.03
N LYS A 546 10.91 -26.12 29.09
CA LYS A 546 12.33 -26.54 29.12
C LYS A 546 13.11 -25.97 30.31
N ILE A 547 12.70 -24.78 30.79
CA ILE A 547 13.35 -24.07 31.89
C ILE A 547 12.81 -24.57 33.23
N SER A 548 11.52 -24.79 33.33
CA SER A 548 10.82 -25.12 34.56
C SER A 548 9.65 -26.07 34.29
N PRO A 549 9.68 -27.31 34.85
CA PRO A 549 8.62 -28.29 34.62
C PRO A 549 7.22 -27.85 35.06
N GLN A 550 7.10 -26.78 35.84
CA GLN A 550 5.79 -26.25 36.25
C GLN A 550 4.96 -25.70 35.08
N TYR A 551 5.59 -25.47 33.91
CA TYR A 551 4.93 -25.06 32.69
C TYR A 551 4.65 -26.24 31.73
N SER A 552 4.99 -27.50 32.14
CA SER A 552 4.69 -28.65 31.30
C SER A 552 3.17 -28.88 31.24
N ASN A 553 2.63 -28.90 30.03
CA ASN A 553 1.29 -29.44 29.77
C ASN A 553 1.34 -30.97 30.05
N ASP A 554 1.18 -31.38 31.30
CA ASP A 554 0.93 -32.78 31.63
C ASP A 554 -0.46 -33.15 31.05
N SER A 555 -0.44 -33.68 29.84
CA SER A 555 -1.63 -34.23 29.17
C SER A 555 -2.22 -35.47 29.85
N ASP A 556 -1.62 -35.92 30.98
CA ASP A 556 -2.02 -37.16 31.68
C ASP A 556 -2.40 -36.99 33.16
N ASN A 557 -2.39 -35.78 33.71
CA ASN A 557 -2.97 -35.56 35.02
C ASN A 557 -3.79 -34.28 35.05
N ASN A 558 -5.05 -34.43 35.37
CA ASN A 558 -6.07 -33.47 35.78
C ASN A 558 -5.50 -32.24 36.55
N SER A 559 -4.53 -31.50 36.02
CA SER A 559 -4.03 -30.28 36.67
C SER A 559 -4.99 -29.12 36.40
N ARG A 560 -5.75 -28.79 37.41
CA ARG A 560 -6.72 -27.69 37.52
C ARG A 560 -6.07 -26.30 37.45
N TYR A 561 -4.78 -26.20 37.10
CA TYR A 561 -3.98 -24.98 37.13
C TYR A 561 -3.29 -24.81 35.77
N GLY A 562 -3.37 -23.59 35.20
CA GLY A 562 -2.83 -23.27 33.89
C GLY A 562 -3.59 -22.11 33.25
N SER A 563 -3.31 -21.84 32.00
CA SER A 563 -4.03 -20.82 31.23
C SER A 563 -4.85 -21.45 30.12
N SER A 564 -6.08 -20.96 29.95
CA SER A 564 -7.03 -21.47 28.96
C SER A 564 -7.75 -20.34 28.24
N HIS A 565 -7.99 -20.55 26.96
CA HIS A 565 -8.85 -19.70 26.15
C HIS A 565 -10.24 -20.30 26.05
N PHE A 566 -11.25 -19.43 26.08
CA PHE A 566 -12.65 -19.81 26.02
C PHE A 566 -13.38 -19.00 24.94
N LYS A 567 -14.33 -19.63 24.25
CA LYS A 567 -15.31 -18.96 23.39
C LYS A 567 -16.72 -19.35 23.77
N GLY A 568 -17.63 -18.39 23.70
CA GLY A 568 -19.04 -18.62 23.98
C GLY A 568 -19.82 -17.33 24.03
N ALA A 569 -20.78 -17.25 24.97
CA ALA A 569 -21.63 -16.06 25.06
C ALA A 569 -22.02 -15.73 26.52
N ILE A 570 -22.25 -14.44 26.78
CA ILE A 570 -22.97 -13.91 27.93
C ILE A 570 -24.34 -13.48 27.43
N GLY A 571 -25.40 -14.19 27.83
CA GLY A 571 -26.71 -13.99 27.22
C GLY A 571 -26.68 -14.25 25.70
N THR A 572 -26.93 -13.23 24.89
CA THR A 572 -26.88 -13.30 23.43
C THR A 572 -25.58 -12.73 22.84
N LEU A 573 -24.67 -12.21 23.68
CA LEU A 573 -23.46 -11.52 23.25
C LEU A 573 -22.27 -12.47 23.21
N ALA A 574 -21.76 -12.78 22.03
CA ALA A 574 -20.59 -13.62 21.84
C ALA A 574 -19.34 -12.96 22.43
N ILE A 575 -18.55 -13.75 23.19
CA ILE A 575 -17.30 -13.30 23.81
C ILE A 575 -16.15 -14.26 23.53
N THR A 576 -14.94 -13.75 23.67
CA THR A 576 -13.70 -14.52 23.79
C THR A 576 -13.05 -14.16 25.12
N MET A 577 -12.65 -15.15 25.91
CA MET A 577 -12.10 -15.00 27.26
C MET A 577 -10.79 -15.77 27.39
N PHE A 578 -9.87 -15.23 28.15
CA PHE A 578 -8.63 -15.88 28.58
C PHE A 578 -8.59 -15.89 30.12
N LEU A 579 -8.26 -17.02 30.71
CA LEU A 579 -8.05 -17.17 32.14
C LEU A 579 -6.72 -17.87 32.42
N SER A 580 -5.99 -17.40 33.43
CA SER A 580 -4.81 -18.01 33.97
C SER A 580 -5.04 -18.32 35.47
N ILE A 581 -4.89 -19.57 35.85
CA ILE A 581 -5.13 -20.03 37.22
C ILE A 581 -3.79 -20.44 37.85
N SER A 582 -3.40 -19.78 38.94
CA SER A 582 -2.20 -20.09 39.68
C SER A 582 -2.38 -21.33 40.59
N SER A 583 -1.26 -21.92 41.02
CA SER A 583 -1.25 -23.04 41.99
C SER A 583 -1.91 -22.72 43.33
N GLU A 584 -2.07 -21.41 43.64
CA GLU A 584 -2.75 -20.94 44.86
C GLU A 584 -4.25 -20.71 44.63
N GLY A 585 -4.76 -21.01 43.41
CA GLY A 585 -6.14 -20.80 43.03
C GLY A 585 -6.51 -19.34 42.70
N LYS A 586 -5.52 -18.44 42.54
CA LYS A 586 -5.77 -17.09 42.03
C LYS A 586 -6.02 -17.16 40.54
N VAL A 587 -7.03 -16.47 40.08
CA VAL A 587 -7.37 -16.36 38.64
C VAL A 587 -7.20 -14.94 38.18
N ASP A 588 -6.42 -14.73 37.14
CA ASP A 588 -6.30 -13.48 36.43
C ASP A 588 -6.61 -13.73 34.94
N GLY A 589 -7.16 -12.75 34.24
CA GLY A 589 -7.53 -12.93 32.84
C GLY A 589 -8.11 -11.68 32.19
N TRP A 590 -8.69 -11.89 31.05
CA TRP A 590 -9.40 -10.85 30.29
C TRP A 590 -10.47 -11.49 29.40
N TYR A 591 -11.44 -10.66 28.97
CA TYR A 591 -12.36 -11.02 27.91
C TYR A 591 -12.77 -9.80 27.10
N TYR A 592 -13.36 -10.05 25.92
CA TYR A 592 -13.98 -9.02 25.10
C TYR A 592 -15.22 -9.54 24.40
N TYR A 593 -16.14 -8.63 24.08
CA TYR A 593 -17.28 -8.93 23.22
C TYR A 593 -16.82 -8.98 21.77
N ASN A 594 -17.12 -10.09 21.06
CA ASN A 594 -16.65 -10.28 19.68
C ASN A 594 -17.14 -9.17 18.72
N SER A 595 -18.28 -8.56 19.01
CA SER A 595 -18.79 -7.40 18.26
C SER A 595 -17.99 -6.11 18.45
N ARG A 596 -17.18 -5.99 19.52
CA ARG A 596 -16.32 -4.83 19.81
C ARG A 596 -14.86 -5.10 19.51
N GLY A 597 -14.50 -6.37 19.31
CA GLY A 597 -13.14 -6.82 19.05
C GLY A 597 -12.21 -6.78 20.26
N PRO A 598 -11.01 -7.36 20.10
CA PRO A 598 -10.03 -7.52 21.17
C PRO A 598 -9.45 -6.20 21.74
N ALA A 599 -9.63 -5.07 21.04
CA ALA A 599 -9.26 -3.73 21.55
C ALA A 599 -10.02 -3.31 22.83
N HIS A 600 -11.16 -3.94 23.09
CA HIS A 600 -12.02 -3.58 24.22
C HIS A 600 -12.00 -4.67 25.29
N LYS A 601 -10.79 -5.12 25.66
CA LYS A 601 -10.60 -6.11 26.73
C LYS A 601 -10.99 -5.53 28.07
N LEU A 602 -11.73 -6.31 28.82
CA LEU A 602 -12.03 -6.07 30.22
C LEU A 602 -11.17 -7.02 31.05
N SER A 603 -10.53 -6.51 32.10
CA SER A 603 -9.65 -7.31 32.96
C SER A 603 -10.49 -8.13 33.93
N LEU A 604 -10.03 -9.35 34.21
CA LEU A 604 -10.65 -10.28 35.15
C LEU A 604 -9.67 -10.63 36.26
N THR A 605 -10.12 -10.63 37.49
CA THR A 605 -9.37 -11.21 38.61
C THR A 605 -10.31 -11.91 39.57
N GLY A 606 -9.86 -13.02 40.16
CA GLY A 606 -10.71 -13.81 41.04
C GLY A 606 -10.06 -15.01 41.64
N VAL A 607 -10.88 -16.01 41.93
CA VAL A 607 -10.46 -17.24 42.61
C VAL A 607 -11.07 -18.49 41.97
N TYR A 608 -10.25 -19.52 41.86
CA TYR A 608 -10.63 -20.91 41.57
C TYR A 608 -10.70 -21.69 42.85
N ARG A 609 -11.77 -22.46 43.06
CA ARG A 609 -11.99 -23.30 44.23
C ARG A 609 -11.90 -24.77 43.85
N GLU A 610 -11.53 -25.63 44.82
CA GLU A 610 -11.33 -27.08 44.63
C GLU A 610 -12.56 -27.82 44.07
N ASN A 611 -13.76 -27.26 44.21
CA ASN A 611 -15.01 -27.80 43.65
C ASN A 611 -15.27 -27.44 42.18
N GLY A 612 -14.30 -26.82 41.50
CA GLY A 612 -14.44 -26.35 40.12
C GLY A 612 -15.09 -24.99 39.98
N GLN A 613 -15.50 -24.33 41.08
CA GLN A 613 -16.09 -22.99 41.03
C GLN A 613 -15.03 -21.92 40.71
N ILE A 614 -15.31 -21.08 39.73
CA ILE A 614 -14.52 -19.87 39.40
C ILE A 614 -15.40 -18.65 39.63
N VAL A 615 -14.89 -17.74 40.46
CA VAL A 615 -15.53 -16.43 40.69
C VAL A 615 -14.57 -15.35 40.25
N LEU A 616 -14.99 -14.52 39.27
CA LEU A 616 -14.21 -13.45 38.71
C LEU A 616 -14.90 -12.11 38.90
N HIS A 617 -14.12 -11.07 39.12
CA HIS A 617 -14.57 -9.69 39.06
C HIS A 617 -14.02 -9.02 37.81
N GLU A 618 -14.87 -8.28 37.13
CA GLU A 618 -14.59 -7.57 35.92
C GLU A 618 -14.20 -6.11 36.23
N PHE A 619 -13.17 -5.63 35.55
CA PHE A 619 -12.69 -4.26 35.70
C PHE A 619 -12.46 -3.60 34.33
N THR A 620 -12.83 -2.30 34.24
CA THR A 620 -12.41 -1.47 33.12
C THR A 620 -10.90 -1.22 33.16
N GLN A 621 -10.35 -0.68 32.07
CA GLN A 621 -8.94 -0.26 32.01
C GLN A 621 -8.60 0.82 33.08
N GLU A 622 -9.60 1.56 33.56
CA GLU A 622 -9.48 2.57 34.61
C GLU A 622 -9.55 1.96 36.03
N GLY A 623 -9.74 0.62 36.14
CA GLY A 623 -9.80 -0.10 37.41
C GLY A 623 -11.18 -0.10 38.11
N ASN A 624 -12.25 0.32 37.40
CA ASN A 624 -13.60 0.28 37.98
C ASN A 624 -14.20 -1.11 37.85
N ASN A 625 -14.72 -1.68 38.95
CA ASN A 625 -15.43 -2.95 38.92
C ASN A 625 -16.79 -2.76 38.24
N THR A 626 -17.04 -3.51 37.15
CA THR A 626 -18.24 -3.40 36.31
C THR A 626 -19.09 -4.66 36.28
N GLY A 627 -18.56 -5.82 36.75
CA GLY A 627 -19.30 -7.06 36.76
C GLY A 627 -18.65 -8.18 37.55
N LYS A 628 -19.38 -9.29 37.66
CA LYS A 628 -18.93 -10.51 38.34
C LYS A 628 -19.39 -11.73 37.56
N PHE A 629 -18.47 -12.65 37.27
CA PHE A 629 -18.76 -14.01 36.83
C PHE A 629 -18.78 -14.95 38.05
N ASP A 630 -19.80 -15.77 38.16
CA ASP A 630 -19.88 -16.84 39.15
C ASP A 630 -20.32 -18.12 38.44
N GLY A 631 -19.42 -19.05 38.28
CA GLY A 631 -19.69 -20.26 37.51
C GLY A 631 -18.82 -21.43 37.89
N VAL A 632 -19.07 -22.55 37.21
CA VAL A 632 -18.33 -23.81 37.40
C VAL A 632 -17.65 -24.18 36.10
N TYR A 633 -16.35 -24.47 36.19
CA TYR A 633 -15.57 -25.06 35.12
C TYR A 633 -15.53 -26.58 35.30
N ASN A 634 -16.01 -27.28 34.29
CA ASN A 634 -16.00 -28.75 34.24
C ASN A 634 -15.93 -29.23 32.79
N ASP A 635 -15.10 -30.24 32.52
CA ASP A 635 -14.96 -30.90 31.22
C ASP A 635 -14.80 -29.92 30.02
N GLY A 636 -13.93 -28.91 30.18
CA GLY A 636 -13.66 -27.92 29.12
C GLY A 636 -14.76 -26.85 28.96
N VAL A 637 -15.74 -26.79 29.86
CA VAL A 637 -16.82 -25.80 29.80
C VAL A 637 -16.86 -24.97 31.07
N TYR A 638 -16.73 -23.63 30.94
CA TYR A 638 -16.97 -22.68 32.03
C TYR A 638 -18.35 -22.04 31.85
N LYS A 639 -19.27 -22.31 32.74
CA LYS A 639 -20.66 -21.83 32.69
C LYS A 639 -21.18 -21.36 34.04
N GLY A 640 -22.06 -20.39 34.01
CA GLY A 640 -22.67 -19.81 35.22
C GLY A 640 -23.47 -18.56 34.95
N THR A 641 -23.44 -17.63 35.91
CA THR A 641 -24.14 -16.36 35.85
C THR A 641 -23.15 -15.19 35.86
N PHE A 642 -23.34 -14.26 34.95
CA PHE A 642 -22.68 -12.95 34.94
C PHE A 642 -23.60 -11.89 35.51
N TYR A 643 -23.16 -11.19 36.51
CA TYR A 643 -23.87 -10.09 37.18
C TYR A 643 -23.29 -8.76 36.70
N ALA A 644 -24.05 -8.00 35.93
CA ALA A 644 -23.64 -6.66 35.48
C ALA A 644 -23.99 -5.63 36.56
N LEU A 645 -22.97 -4.92 37.07
CA LEU A 645 -23.19 -3.95 38.17
C LEU A 645 -23.86 -2.66 37.71
N ALA A 646 -23.75 -2.30 36.43
CA ALA A 646 -24.28 -1.04 35.91
C ALA A 646 -25.83 -1.01 35.88
N ASP A 647 -26.49 -2.14 35.63
CA ASP A 647 -27.94 -2.23 35.50
C ASP A 647 -28.59 -3.26 36.44
N SER A 648 -27.74 -3.90 37.31
CA SER A 648 -28.15 -4.97 38.24
C SER A 648 -28.84 -6.16 37.55
N GLN A 649 -28.48 -6.43 36.28
CA GLN A 649 -29.00 -7.54 35.50
C GLN A 649 -28.14 -8.79 35.64
N GLU A 650 -28.79 -9.95 35.50
CA GLU A 650 -28.16 -11.26 35.51
C GLU A 650 -28.23 -11.89 34.12
N TYR A 651 -27.11 -12.41 33.63
CA TYR A 651 -27.03 -13.09 32.34
C TYR A 651 -26.39 -14.47 32.51
N ASN A 652 -27.01 -15.50 31.94
CA ASN A 652 -26.33 -16.79 31.88
C ASN A 652 -25.16 -16.72 30.87
N PHE A 653 -24.07 -17.37 31.20
CA PHE A 653 -22.95 -17.55 30.27
C PHE A 653 -22.58 -19.02 30.11
N SER A 654 -22.07 -19.39 28.95
CA SER A 654 -21.46 -20.68 28.67
C SER A 654 -20.32 -20.49 27.68
N LEU A 655 -19.14 -20.93 28.07
CA LEU A 655 -17.89 -20.75 27.34
C LEU A 655 -17.22 -22.12 27.21
N ASP A 656 -16.93 -22.52 26.00
CA ASP A 656 -16.18 -23.72 25.67
C ASP A 656 -14.70 -23.40 25.60
N GLU A 657 -13.85 -24.21 26.23
CA GLU A 657 -12.41 -24.14 26.15
C GLU A 657 -11.97 -24.48 24.73
N MET A 658 -10.99 -23.71 24.18
CA MET A 658 -10.52 -23.84 22.81
C MET A 658 -9.30 -24.72 22.70
#